data_eb341f36e4a79becb5231662544a6557
#
_entry.id   eb341f36e4a79becb5231662544a6557
#
_cell.length_a   1.000
_cell.length_b   1.000
_cell.length_c   1.000
_cell.angle_alpha   90.00
_cell.angle_beta   90.00
_cell.angle_gamma   90.00
#
_symmetry.space_group_name_H-M   'P 1'
#
loop_
_entity.id
_entity.type
_entity.pdbx_description
1 polymer ?
#
loop_
_entity_poly.entity_id
_entity_poly.type
_entity_poly.pdbx_seq_one_letter_code
_entity_poly.pdbx_strand_id
1 'polypeptide(L)'
;MSTTNSKLTRVADNIRILSAAMVEKAKSGHPGGAMGGADFITVLFTEFLRYDPDNMAYPYRDRFFLDPGHMSPMLYSTLALAGHYSTEDLQSLRQWGSVTPGHPEVDVMRGVENTSGPLGQGHAMALGAAIAERFMAARFGEWMAHKTYAYISDGAVEEEISQGVGRIAGHLGLSNFVMYYDSNNIQLSTKVDEVMTENVAMKYEAWGWNVLSIDGHNINEIREALVAAESETERPTLIIGHTVMGKGAKGPAGESFENKVSTHGQPLTAAGADFAATVKNLGGDAENPFAVFAESREVFAERREALKEWAAKQAAVEKSWRAEHKDLARKLDDFLSGKLPEIDYKSIEMKADVATRAASATVLGVFAEKIDNMIVASADLSNSDKTDGYLKKTKAFTKGDFSGKFFQAGVSELTMACVANGMALHGGVIPVCGTFFVFSDYMKPAVRLSALMRLHVVYVWTHDSFRVGEDGPTHQPVEHEAQIRLMEHLRNHHDERSMLVLRPADGDETVMAWKLAVEEHRPVALVLSRQNIKTLPTLGAIRREEAAQVAKGGYVVMDAAKPAAVLIATGSEVATLVEGAELLAAEGIPVRVVNVSSEGLFRDQPRSYQESVLPAGVARYGMTSGLPVNLRGLVGENGVIHGLDHFGWSAPYKVLDEKFGYNGATVAAEVKKMLGK
;
A
#
# COMPACT_ATOMS: atom_id res chain seq x y z
N MET A 1 -7.14 24.57 -30.81
CA MET A 1 -6.20 24.52 -31.95
C MET A 1 -5.17 23.45 -31.63
N SER A 2 -4.93 22.49 -32.53
CA SER A 2 -3.92 21.45 -32.23
C SER A 2 -2.53 22.10 -32.26
N THR A 3 -1.80 21.98 -31.17
CA THR A 3 -0.38 22.30 -31.09
C THR A 3 0.35 21.55 -32.22
N THR A 4 1.22 22.21 -32.96
CA THR A 4 1.91 21.54 -34.08
C THR A 4 2.88 20.46 -33.52
N ASN A 5 2.99 19.32 -34.21
CA ASN A 5 3.89 18.24 -33.79
C ASN A 5 5.32 18.72 -33.61
N SER A 6 5.78 19.71 -34.38
CA SER A 6 7.13 20.27 -34.23
C SER A 6 7.33 20.95 -32.88
N LYS A 7 6.33 21.64 -32.31
CA LYS A 7 6.40 22.22 -30.97
C LYS A 7 6.44 21.10 -29.91
N LEU A 8 5.62 20.04 -30.05
CA LEU A 8 5.62 18.91 -29.12
C LEU A 8 6.96 18.16 -29.12
N THR A 9 7.57 17.96 -30.28
CA THR A 9 8.94 17.41 -30.36
C THR A 9 9.92 18.28 -29.60
N ARG A 10 9.84 19.62 -29.69
CA ARG A 10 10.70 20.54 -28.93
C ARG A 10 10.45 20.45 -27.45
N VAL A 11 9.20 20.26 -27.01
CA VAL A 11 8.88 20.00 -25.59
C VAL A 11 9.51 18.69 -25.11
N ALA A 12 9.39 17.63 -25.90
CA ALA A 12 10.00 16.33 -25.56
C ALA A 12 11.54 16.43 -25.48
N ASP A 13 12.16 17.18 -26.40
CA ASP A 13 13.62 17.42 -26.36
C ASP A 13 14.04 18.22 -25.12
N ASN A 14 13.21 19.18 -24.68
CA ASN A 14 13.46 19.91 -23.42
C ASN A 14 13.37 18.97 -22.21
N ILE A 15 12.36 18.07 -22.17
CA ILE A 15 12.26 17.05 -21.10
C ILE A 15 13.50 16.14 -21.10
N ARG A 16 13.98 15.70 -22.28
CA ARG A 16 15.20 14.89 -22.41
C ARG A 16 16.42 15.60 -21.81
N ILE A 17 16.59 16.88 -22.18
CA ILE A 17 17.73 17.67 -21.69
C ILE A 17 17.64 17.89 -20.19
N LEU A 18 16.49 18.31 -19.67
CA LEU A 18 16.28 18.54 -18.22
C LEU A 18 16.52 17.25 -17.44
N SER A 19 16.01 16.12 -17.92
CA SER A 19 16.20 14.81 -17.30
C SER A 19 17.66 14.40 -17.25
N ALA A 20 18.38 14.53 -18.35
CA ALA A 20 19.82 14.23 -18.41
C ALA A 20 20.62 15.21 -17.53
N ALA A 21 20.29 16.51 -17.54
CA ALA A 21 20.96 17.54 -16.73
C ALA A 21 20.80 17.31 -15.23
N MET A 22 19.60 16.90 -14.80
CA MET A 22 19.34 16.54 -13.39
C MET A 22 20.28 15.42 -12.94
N VAL A 23 20.37 14.34 -13.74
CA VAL A 23 21.20 13.19 -13.44
C VAL A 23 22.70 13.52 -13.50
N GLU A 24 23.11 14.30 -14.51
CA GLU A 24 24.49 14.73 -14.67
C GLU A 24 24.95 15.60 -13.48
N LYS A 25 24.12 16.55 -13.04
CA LYS A 25 24.40 17.40 -11.89
C LYS A 25 24.43 16.61 -10.58
N ALA A 26 23.52 15.69 -10.39
CA ALA A 26 23.46 14.81 -9.21
C ALA A 26 24.58 13.76 -9.19
N LYS A 27 25.28 13.54 -10.32
CA LYS A 27 26.23 12.44 -10.54
C LYS A 27 25.67 11.06 -10.20
N SER A 28 24.37 10.93 -10.28
CA SER A 28 23.63 9.71 -9.91
C SER A 28 22.21 9.76 -10.46
N GLY A 29 21.73 8.67 -11.05
CA GLY A 29 20.37 8.56 -11.56
C GLY A 29 20.27 7.79 -12.86
N HIS A 30 19.10 7.84 -13.50
CA HIS A 30 18.73 7.04 -14.65
C HIS A 30 18.24 7.94 -15.80
N PRO A 31 19.10 8.40 -16.69
CA PRO A 31 18.70 9.31 -17.77
C PRO A 31 18.07 8.59 -18.97
N GLY A 32 18.48 7.35 -19.27
CA GLY A 32 18.19 6.70 -20.54
C GLY A 32 16.70 6.47 -20.80
N GLY A 33 16.00 5.84 -19.88
CA GLY A 33 14.53 5.65 -19.97
C GLY A 33 13.78 6.98 -19.94
N ALA A 34 14.20 7.91 -19.07
CA ALA A 34 13.62 9.25 -18.99
C ALA A 34 13.71 10.03 -20.34
N MET A 35 14.78 9.84 -21.08
CA MET A 35 14.94 10.41 -22.42
C MET A 35 14.08 9.66 -23.46
N GLY A 36 13.93 8.34 -23.34
CA GLY A 36 13.11 7.51 -24.23
C GLY A 36 11.62 7.84 -24.16
N GLY A 37 11.07 7.97 -22.94
CA GLY A 37 9.65 8.20 -22.71
C GLY A 37 9.15 9.62 -22.91
N ALA A 38 10.02 10.58 -23.24
CA ALA A 38 9.72 12.00 -23.27
C ALA A 38 8.60 12.37 -24.28
N ASP A 39 8.46 11.65 -25.41
CA ASP A 39 7.41 11.93 -26.39
C ASP A 39 6.03 11.58 -25.86
N PHE A 40 5.88 10.37 -25.25
CA PHE A 40 4.61 9.95 -24.69
C PHE A 40 4.14 10.87 -23.56
N ILE A 41 5.01 11.16 -22.59
CA ILE A 41 4.62 11.99 -21.45
C ILE A 41 4.29 13.43 -21.90
N THR A 42 4.96 13.93 -22.94
CA THR A 42 4.63 15.22 -23.57
C THR A 42 3.20 15.23 -24.09
N VAL A 43 2.82 14.26 -24.93
CA VAL A 43 1.47 14.21 -25.52
C VAL A 43 0.43 14.02 -24.41
N LEU A 44 0.68 13.12 -23.45
CA LEU A 44 -0.24 12.86 -22.36
C LEU A 44 -0.54 14.14 -21.55
N PHE A 45 0.49 14.84 -21.09
CA PHE A 45 0.31 16.02 -20.22
C PHE A 45 -0.17 17.25 -20.96
N THR A 46 0.18 17.41 -22.24
CA THR A 46 -0.19 18.61 -23.00
C THR A 46 -1.56 18.48 -23.69
N GLU A 47 -2.05 17.27 -23.96
CA GLU A 47 -3.29 17.10 -24.73
C GLU A 47 -4.38 16.32 -23.99
N PHE A 48 -4.05 15.34 -23.14
CA PHE A 48 -5.03 14.39 -22.56
C PHE A 48 -5.26 14.54 -21.07
N LEU A 49 -4.24 14.41 -20.23
CA LEU A 49 -4.37 14.33 -18.78
C LEU A 49 -5.11 15.56 -18.21
N ARG A 50 -6.26 15.34 -17.60
CA ARG A 50 -7.15 16.39 -17.07
C ARG A 50 -6.99 16.52 -15.56
N TYR A 51 -6.63 17.69 -15.10
CA TYR A 51 -6.50 18.05 -13.70
C TYR A 51 -6.75 19.55 -13.50
N ASP A 52 -6.97 19.96 -12.27
CA ASP A 52 -7.04 21.39 -11.94
C ASP A 52 -5.63 21.91 -11.68
N PRO A 53 -5.09 22.81 -12.55
CA PRO A 53 -3.72 23.30 -12.41
C PRO A 53 -3.52 24.23 -11.20
N ASP A 54 -4.58 24.69 -10.56
CA ASP A 54 -4.56 25.50 -9.37
C ASP A 54 -4.90 24.69 -8.09
N ASN A 55 -5.41 23.43 -8.28
CA ASN A 55 -5.71 22.49 -7.20
C ASN A 55 -5.40 21.04 -7.62
N MET A 56 -4.14 20.65 -7.56
CA MET A 56 -3.67 19.31 -7.94
C MET A 56 -4.32 18.18 -7.13
N ALA A 57 -4.90 18.48 -5.97
CA ALA A 57 -5.62 17.51 -5.15
C ALA A 57 -7.10 17.37 -5.51
N TYR A 58 -7.58 18.02 -6.59
CA TYR A 58 -8.98 17.91 -7.01
C TYR A 58 -9.39 16.42 -7.16
N PRO A 59 -10.44 15.94 -6.47
CA PRO A 59 -10.69 14.50 -6.34
C PRO A 59 -11.00 13.79 -7.67
N TYR A 60 -11.57 14.50 -8.63
CA TYR A 60 -12.08 13.93 -9.90
C TYR A 60 -11.15 14.22 -11.09
N ARG A 61 -9.86 14.41 -10.82
CA ARG A 61 -8.80 14.54 -11.83
C ARG A 61 -8.44 13.19 -12.43
N ASP A 62 -7.97 13.17 -13.67
CA ASP A 62 -7.24 12.03 -14.19
C ASP A 62 -5.96 11.81 -13.35
N ARG A 63 -5.53 10.57 -13.18
CA ARG A 63 -4.38 10.21 -12.35
C ARG A 63 -3.27 9.59 -13.20
N PHE A 64 -2.04 9.96 -12.90
CA PHE A 64 -0.86 9.41 -13.56
C PHE A 64 0.06 8.75 -12.56
N PHE A 65 0.25 7.43 -12.71
CA PHE A 65 1.15 6.61 -11.88
C PHE A 65 2.41 6.27 -12.65
N LEU A 66 3.56 6.63 -12.11
CA LEU A 66 4.86 6.22 -12.65
C LEU A 66 5.31 4.95 -11.92
N ASP A 67 5.30 3.79 -12.59
CA ASP A 67 5.80 2.53 -12.02
C ASP A 67 7.33 2.50 -11.97
N PRO A 68 8.07 2.74 -13.10
CA PRO A 68 9.52 2.76 -13.07
C PRO A 68 10.04 4.03 -12.38
N GLY A 69 10.05 4.02 -11.03
CA GLY A 69 10.41 5.18 -10.23
C GLY A 69 11.80 5.75 -10.53
N HIS A 70 12.70 4.94 -11.08
CA HIS A 70 14.01 5.40 -11.57
C HIS A 70 13.89 6.41 -12.71
N MET A 71 12.77 6.46 -13.43
CA MET A 71 12.48 7.47 -14.46
C MET A 71 11.95 8.79 -13.87
N SER A 72 12.08 9.00 -12.57
CA SER A 72 11.71 10.24 -11.86
C SER A 72 12.15 11.53 -12.56
N PRO A 73 13.34 11.63 -13.21
CA PRO A 73 13.73 12.85 -13.91
C PRO A 73 12.76 13.25 -15.03
N MET A 74 12.17 12.27 -15.74
CA MET A 74 11.13 12.54 -16.74
C MET A 74 9.88 13.18 -16.12
N LEU A 75 9.39 12.60 -15.02
CA LEU A 75 8.21 13.11 -14.33
C LEU A 75 8.45 14.51 -13.76
N TYR A 76 9.57 14.73 -13.05
CA TYR A 76 9.89 16.03 -12.48
C TYR A 76 10.10 17.10 -13.54
N SER A 77 10.78 16.76 -14.65
CA SER A 77 10.95 17.69 -15.79
C SER A 77 9.60 18.09 -16.39
N THR A 78 8.69 17.14 -16.58
CA THR A 78 7.35 17.39 -17.11
C THR A 78 6.53 18.26 -16.14
N LEU A 79 6.54 17.94 -14.86
CA LEU A 79 5.83 18.70 -13.84
C LEU A 79 6.43 20.11 -13.64
N ALA A 80 7.74 20.28 -13.86
CA ALA A 80 8.37 21.60 -13.84
C ALA A 80 7.90 22.46 -15.03
N LEU A 81 7.80 21.87 -16.24
CA LEU A 81 7.24 22.58 -17.40
C LEU A 81 5.76 22.93 -17.19
N ALA A 82 5.02 22.08 -16.46
CA ALA A 82 3.63 22.34 -16.05
C ALA A 82 3.51 23.39 -14.91
N GLY A 83 4.63 23.77 -14.27
CA GLY A 83 4.67 24.82 -13.24
C GLY A 83 4.55 24.32 -11.80
N HIS A 84 4.73 23.01 -11.54
CA HIS A 84 4.63 22.42 -10.20
C HIS A 84 5.97 22.22 -9.51
N TYR A 85 7.09 22.34 -10.23
CA TYR A 85 8.46 22.36 -9.71
C TYR A 85 9.21 23.56 -10.31
N SER A 86 10.14 24.11 -9.55
CA SER A 86 11.07 25.12 -10.05
C SER A 86 12.30 24.48 -10.71
N THR A 87 13.07 25.26 -11.43
CA THR A 87 14.35 24.82 -12.00
C THR A 87 15.36 24.47 -10.91
N GLU A 88 15.29 25.16 -9.77
CA GLU A 88 16.10 24.92 -8.58
C GLU A 88 15.77 23.56 -7.94
N ASP A 89 14.48 23.18 -7.93
CA ASP A 89 14.06 21.86 -7.46
C ASP A 89 14.67 20.76 -8.34
N LEU A 90 14.64 20.93 -9.68
CA LEU A 90 15.27 19.99 -10.62
C LEU A 90 16.76 19.85 -10.37
N GLN A 91 17.44 20.96 -10.08
CA GLN A 91 18.87 20.99 -9.80
C GLN A 91 19.24 20.31 -8.47
N SER A 92 18.26 20.05 -7.62
CA SER A 92 18.41 19.44 -6.30
C SER A 92 18.08 17.95 -6.26
N LEU A 93 18.03 17.28 -7.44
CA LEU A 93 17.76 15.84 -7.51
C LEU A 93 18.67 15.05 -6.56
N ARG A 94 18.07 14.16 -5.75
CA ARG A 94 18.77 13.27 -4.80
C ARG A 94 19.57 14.01 -3.70
N GLN A 95 19.28 15.28 -3.43
CA GLN A 95 19.90 16.00 -2.31
C GLN A 95 19.06 15.85 -1.04
N TRP A 96 19.71 15.95 0.12
CA TRP A 96 19.04 15.89 1.41
C TRP A 96 17.97 17.00 1.54
N GLY A 97 16.73 16.59 1.88
CA GLY A 97 15.60 17.51 2.04
C GLY A 97 15.05 18.07 0.73
N SER A 98 15.51 17.58 -0.42
CA SER A 98 14.97 17.96 -1.73
C SER A 98 13.57 17.41 -1.95
N VAL A 99 12.74 18.17 -2.68
CA VAL A 99 11.41 17.72 -3.17
C VAL A 99 11.50 16.85 -4.44
N THR A 100 12.72 16.56 -4.91
CA THR A 100 13.01 15.67 -6.04
C THR A 100 13.84 14.48 -5.60
N PRO A 101 13.29 13.57 -4.76
CA PRO A 101 13.98 12.34 -4.37
C PRO A 101 14.32 11.47 -5.60
N GLY A 102 15.25 10.55 -5.43
CA GLY A 102 15.77 9.71 -6.54
C GLY A 102 14.74 8.82 -7.21
N HIS A 103 13.73 8.40 -6.46
CA HIS A 103 12.50 7.77 -6.91
C HIS A 103 11.34 8.58 -6.35
N PRO A 104 10.23 8.76 -7.06
CA PRO A 104 9.15 9.63 -6.59
C PRO A 104 8.57 9.14 -5.25
N GLU A 105 8.34 10.08 -4.37
CA GLU A 105 7.53 9.91 -3.16
C GLU A 105 6.21 10.65 -3.37
N VAL A 106 5.11 10.10 -2.86
CA VAL A 106 3.78 10.69 -3.05
C VAL A 106 3.75 12.15 -2.59
N ASP A 107 3.39 13.04 -3.52
CA ASP A 107 3.20 14.46 -3.29
C ASP A 107 2.13 14.96 -4.27
N VAL A 108 0.89 14.72 -3.90
CA VAL A 108 -0.28 15.04 -4.74
C VAL A 108 -0.33 16.53 -5.07
N MET A 109 0.12 17.40 -4.15
CA MET A 109 0.13 18.84 -4.38
C MET A 109 1.11 19.28 -5.47
N ARG A 110 2.11 18.44 -5.80
CA ARG A 110 3.02 18.64 -6.93
C ARG A 110 2.75 17.72 -8.11
N GLY A 111 1.68 16.88 -8.06
CA GLY A 111 1.29 15.99 -9.14
C GLY A 111 1.93 14.61 -9.12
N VAL A 112 2.51 14.19 -7.99
CA VAL A 112 3.07 12.84 -7.80
C VAL A 112 2.05 11.97 -7.07
N GLU A 113 1.42 11.04 -7.78
CA GLU A 113 0.29 10.24 -7.27
C GLU A 113 0.72 9.08 -6.38
N ASN A 114 1.95 8.57 -6.49
CA ASN A 114 2.41 7.41 -5.73
C ASN A 114 3.90 7.48 -5.38
N THR A 115 4.26 6.85 -4.28
CA THR A 115 5.66 6.47 -4.04
C THR A 115 5.98 5.26 -4.89
N SER A 116 7.02 5.38 -5.71
CA SER A 116 7.47 4.37 -6.66
C SER A 116 8.92 3.96 -6.38
N GLY A 117 9.34 2.84 -6.97
CA GLY A 117 10.71 2.31 -6.79
C GLY A 117 10.72 0.80 -6.94
N PRO A 118 10.00 0.03 -6.09
CA PRO A 118 9.77 -1.39 -6.37
C PRO A 118 8.91 -1.52 -7.64
N LEU A 119 9.50 -2.07 -8.71
CA LEU A 119 8.81 -2.27 -9.99
C LEU A 119 7.57 -3.17 -9.82
N GLY A 120 6.57 -2.95 -10.63
CA GLY A 120 5.30 -3.68 -10.58
C GLY A 120 4.28 -3.10 -9.60
N GLN A 121 4.70 -2.50 -8.49
CA GLN A 121 3.76 -1.99 -7.49
C GLN A 121 3.06 -0.69 -7.93
N GLY A 122 3.70 0.14 -8.75
CA GLY A 122 3.13 1.40 -9.24
C GLY A 122 1.87 1.20 -10.06
N HIS A 123 1.91 0.32 -11.05
CA HIS A 123 0.71 0.06 -11.87
C HIS A 123 -0.33 -0.83 -11.16
N ALA A 124 0.08 -1.62 -10.16
CA ALA A 124 -0.87 -2.28 -9.28
C ALA A 124 -1.63 -1.29 -8.38
N MET A 125 -0.97 -0.22 -7.91
CA MET A 125 -1.65 0.89 -7.24
C MET A 125 -2.57 1.66 -8.21
N ALA A 126 -2.15 1.87 -9.45
CA ALA A 126 -3.00 2.47 -10.48
C ALA A 126 -4.28 1.66 -10.73
N LEU A 127 -4.17 0.33 -10.78
CA LEU A 127 -5.34 -0.57 -10.83
C LEU A 127 -6.27 -0.33 -9.64
N GLY A 128 -5.73 -0.17 -8.44
CA GLY A 128 -6.51 0.12 -7.23
C GLY A 128 -7.26 1.46 -7.32
N ALA A 129 -6.60 2.50 -7.83
CA ALA A 129 -7.23 3.79 -8.07
C ALA A 129 -8.36 3.69 -9.11
N ALA A 130 -8.17 2.93 -10.20
CA ALA A 130 -9.20 2.71 -11.21
C ALA A 130 -10.41 1.95 -10.67
N ILE A 131 -10.23 0.98 -9.77
CA ILE A 131 -11.32 0.27 -9.08
C ILE A 131 -12.06 1.23 -8.14
N ALA A 132 -11.35 2.03 -7.36
CA ALA A 132 -11.95 3.00 -6.44
C ALA A 132 -12.76 4.06 -7.20
N GLU A 133 -12.28 4.53 -8.34
CA GLU A 133 -13.02 5.45 -9.21
C GLU A 133 -14.34 4.83 -9.68
N ARG A 134 -14.34 3.59 -10.21
CA ARG A 134 -15.58 2.90 -10.61
C ARG A 134 -16.52 2.66 -9.44
N PHE A 135 -15.99 2.35 -8.25
CA PHE A 135 -16.79 2.23 -7.03
C PHE A 135 -17.49 3.54 -6.67
N MET A 136 -16.79 4.66 -6.76
CA MET A 136 -17.33 5.98 -6.48
C MET A 136 -18.35 6.41 -7.55
N ALA A 137 -18.03 6.24 -8.83
CA ALA A 137 -18.92 6.57 -9.94
C ALA A 137 -20.23 5.77 -9.91
N ALA A 138 -20.19 4.49 -9.53
CA ALA A 138 -21.38 3.65 -9.35
C ALA A 138 -22.34 4.16 -8.26
N ARG A 139 -21.87 4.99 -7.33
CA ARG A 139 -22.65 5.56 -6.21
C ARG A 139 -23.10 6.98 -6.42
N PHE A 140 -22.25 7.77 -7.07
CA PHE A 140 -22.45 9.22 -7.17
C PHE A 140 -22.68 9.70 -8.61
N GLY A 141 -22.51 8.81 -9.59
CA GLY A 141 -22.77 9.09 -11.01
C GLY A 141 -21.52 9.34 -11.84
N GLU A 142 -21.67 9.15 -13.14
CA GLU A 142 -20.56 9.24 -14.14
C GLU A 142 -20.02 10.68 -14.33
N TRP A 143 -20.63 11.69 -13.74
CA TRP A 143 -20.14 13.05 -13.79
C TRP A 143 -18.74 13.21 -13.17
N MET A 144 -18.39 12.33 -12.24
CA MET A 144 -17.10 12.32 -11.55
C MET A 144 -16.08 11.35 -12.18
N ALA A 145 -16.47 10.65 -13.23
CA ALA A 145 -15.61 9.66 -13.88
C ALA A 145 -14.33 10.29 -14.44
N HIS A 146 -13.21 9.59 -14.23
CA HIS A 146 -11.90 10.01 -14.71
C HIS A 146 -11.03 8.81 -15.05
N LYS A 147 -9.99 9.03 -15.83
CA LYS A 147 -9.04 7.98 -16.25
C LYS A 147 -7.90 7.84 -15.25
N THR A 148 -7.37 6.64 -15.16
CA THR A 148 -6.12 6.33 -14.49
C THR A 148 -5.12 5.85 -15.50
N TYR A 149 -3.99 6.55 -15.61
CA TYR A 149 -2.88 6.22 -16.49
C TYR A 149 -1.73 5.63 -15.66
N ALA A 150 -1.10 4.58 -16.17
CA ALA A 150 0.13 4.03 -15.61
C ALA A 150 1.21 3.94 -16.69
N TYR A 151 2.40 4.41 -16.38
CA TYR A 151 3.58 4.23 -17.21
C TYR A 151 4.40 3.06 -16.65
N ILE A 152 4.68 2.05 -17.47
CA ILE A 152 5.44 0.86 -17.09
C ILE A 152 6.64 0.65 -18.03
N SER A 153 7.63 -0.10 -17.58
CA SER A 153 8.85 -0.43 -18.31
C SER A 153 9.01 -1.93 -18.53
N ASP A 154 10.03 -2.32 -19.25
CA ASP A 154 10.37 -3.73 -19.48
C ASP A 154 10.46 -4.51 -18.16
N GLY A 155 11.22 -4.04 -17.18
CA GLY A 155 11.31 -4.69 -15.87
C GLY A 155 10.01 -4.74 -15.10
N ALA A 156 9.12 -3.76 -15.28
CA ALA A 156 7.79 -3.81 -14.67
C ALA A 156 6.90 -4.91 -15.28
N VAL A 157 7.05 -5.19 -16.57
CA VAL A 157 6.32 -6.28 -17.24
C VAL A 157 6.83 -7.66 -16.79
N GLU A 158 8.10 -7.77 -16.46
CA GLU A 158 8.70 -9.00 -15.96
C GLU A 158 8.28 -9.38 -14.54
N GLU A 159 7.96 -8.39 -13.72
CA GLU A 159 7.51 -8.63 -12.33
C GLU A 159 6.24 -9.51 -12.28
N GLU A 160 6.21 -10.52 -11.42
CA GLU A 160 5.09 -11.45 -11.28
C GLU A 160 3.77 -10.75 -10.91
N ILE A 161 3.83 -9.64 -10.19
CA ILE A 161 2.65 -8.85 -9.84
C ILE A 161 1.91 -8.34 -11.07
N SER A 162 2.59 -8.11 -12.19
CA SER A 162 2.02 -7.65 -13.46
C SER A 162 1.03 -8.65 -14.04
N GLN A 163 1.20 -9.96 -13.75
CA GLN A 163 0.23 -11.00 -14.11
C GLN A 163 -1.09 -10.77 -13.35
N GLY A 164 -1.02 -10.46 -12.06
CA GLY A 164 -2.17 -10.15 -11.22
C GLY A 164 -2.92 -8.92 -11.74
N VAL A 165 -2.18 -7.85 -12.05
CA VAL A 165 -2.75 -6.60 -12.59
C VAL A 165 -3.46 -6.84 -13.92
N GLY A 166 -2.77 -7.47 -14.87
CA GLY A 166 -3.32 -7.75 -16.21
C GLY A 166 -4.60 -8.57 -16.15
N ARG A 167 -4.56 -9.68 -15.40
CA ARG A 167 -5.71 -10.58 -15.20
C ARG A 167 -6.91 -9.87 -14.57
N ILE A 168 -6.69 -9.13 -13.49
CA ILE A 168 -7.77 -8.48 -12.72
C ILE A 168 -8.40 -7.35 -13.53
N ALA A 169 -7.59 -6.47 -14.15
CA ALA A 169 -8.12 -5.36 -14.93
C ALA A 169 -8.96 -5.84 -16.13
N GLY A 170 -8.48 -6.84 -16.86
CA GLY A 170 -9.20 -7.44 -17.97
C GLY A 170 -10.49 -8.13 -17.53
N HIS A 171 -10.43 -8.91 -16.41
CA HIS A 171 -11.59 -9.57 -15.84
C HIS A 171 -12.71 -8.59 -15.43
N LEU A 172 -12.34 -7.48 -14.80
CA LEU A 172 -13.30 -6.44 -14.37
C LEU A 172 -13.72 -5.50 -15.50
N GLY A 173 -13.05 -5.52 -16.65
CA GLY A 173 -13.36 -4.65 -17.80
C GLY A 173 -13.14 -3.17 -17.48
N LEU A 174 -12.01 -2.82 -16.88
CA LEU A 174 -11.72 -1.46 -16.40
C LEU A 174 -11.32 -0.52 -17.54
N SER A 175 -12.29 -0.02 -18.31
CA SER A 175 -12.05 0.89 -19.42
C SER A 175 -11.48 2.27 -19.01
N ASN A 176 -11.55 2.60 -17.72
CA ASN A 176 -10.93 3.79 -17.14
C ASN A 176 -9.43 3.61 -16.84
N PHE A 177 -8.87 2.41 -17.05
CA PHE A 177 -7.46 2.09 -16.80
C PHE A 177 -6.68 1.98 -18.10
N VAL A 178 -5.68 2.84 -18.29
CA VAL A 178 -4.81 2.91 -19.47
C VAL A 178 -3.37 2.73 -19.03
N MET A 179 -2.68 1.73 -19.57
CA MET A 179 -1.25 1.52 -19.34
C MET A 179 -0.45 1.84 -20.60
N TYR A 180 0.66 2.55 -20.45
CA TYR A 180 1.68 2.71 -21.48
C TYR A 180 2.89 1.87 -21.08
N TYR A 181 3.25 0.93 -21.94
CA TYR A 181 4.45 0.12 -21.82
C TYR A 181 5.56 0.70 -22.68
N ASP A 182 6.60 1.22 -22.04
CA ASP A 182 7.84 1.67 -22.69
C ASP A 182 8.70 0.45 -23.03
N SER A 183 8.54 -0.04 -24.24
CA SER A 183 9.23 -1.21 -24.77
C SER A 183 10.52 -0.79 -25.52
N ASN A 184 11.65 -0.80 -24.82
CA ASN A 184 12.93 -0.32 -25.40
C ASN A 184 14.04 -1.38 -25.42
N ASN A 185 13.77 -2.60 -24.97
CA ASN A 185 14.68 -3.74 -24.94
C ASN A 185 15.94 -3.55 -24.08
N ILE A 186 15.99 -2.56 -23.17
CA ILE A 186 17.15 -2.26 -22.34
C ILE A 186 16.80 -2.27 -20.87
N GLN A 187 17.49 -3.09 -20.10
CA GLN A 187 17.43 -3.15 -18.64
C GLN A 187 18.70 -2.58 -18.00
N LEU A 188 18.80 -2.65 -16.67
CA LEU A 188 19.93 -2.09 -15.93
C LEU A 188 21.28 -2.78 -16.27
N SER A 189 21.25 -4.08 -16.52
CA SER A 189 22.48 -4.90 -16.75
C SER A 189 22.45 -5.73 -18.00
N THR A 190 21.27 -5.91 -18.63
CA THR A 190 21.09 -6.79 -19.80
C THR A 190 20.13 -6.18 -20.82
N LYS A 191 19.90 -6.90 -21.89
CA LYS A 191 18.77 -6.67 -22.79
C LYS A 191 17.61 -7.60 -22.44
N VAL A 192 16.39 -7.16 -22.76
CA VAL A 192 15.16 -7.94 -22.48
C VAL A 192 15.17 -9.28 -23.21
N ASP A 193 15.66 -9.32 -24.45
CA ASP A 193 15.73 -10.55 -25.26
C ASP A 193 16.72 -11.60 -24.71
N GLU A 194 17.54 -11.24 -23.73
CA GLU A 194 18.40 -12.18 -22.98
C GLU A 194 17.65 -12.88 -21.84
N VAL A 195 16.54 -12.35 -21.38
CA VAL A 195 15.79 -12.84 -20.19
C VAL A 195 14.32 -13.18 -20.48
N MET A 196 13.70 -12.57 -21.48
CA MET A 196 12.28 -12.73 -21.78
C MET A 196 12.05 -12.86 -23.30
N THR A 197 11.24 -13.84 -23.68
CA THR A 197 10.81 -14.07 -25.07
C THR A 197 9.29 -14.04 -25.23
N GLU A 198 8.58 -13.53 -24.24
CA GLU A 198 7.12 -13.46 -24.24
C GLU A 198 6.60 -12.48 -25.30
N ASN A 199 5.47 -12.85 -25.91
CA ASN A 199 4.69 -11.88 -26.67
C ASN A 199 3.72 -11.15 -25.73
N VAL A 200 4.13 -9.99 -25.25
CA VAL A 200 3.37 -9.19 -24.28
C VAL A 200 2.01 -8.79 -24.84
N ALA A 201 1.92 -8.43 -26.12
CA ALA A 201 0.65 -8.07 -26.76
C ALA A 201 -0.36 -9.22 -26.67
N MET A 202 0.00 -10.41 -27.14
CA MET A 202 -0.85 -11.60 -27.08
C MET A 202 -1.25 -11.98 -25.64
N LYS A 203 -0.34 -11.78 -24.70
CA LYS A 203 -0.58 -12.06 -23.27
C LYS A 203 -1.68 -11.16 -22.70
N TYR A 204 -1.62 -9.87 -22.95
CA TYR A 204 -2.64 -8.91 -22.50
C TYR A 204 -3.96 -9.05 -23.29
N GLU A 205 -3.91 -9.33 -24.59
CA GLU A 205 -5.09 -9.66 -25.39
C GLU A 205 -5.84 -10.87 -24.81
N ALA A 206 -5.10 -11.93 -24.41
CA ALA A 206 -5.67 -13.12 -23.77
C ALA A 206 -6.35 -12.81 -22.43
N TRP A 207 -5.92 -11.76 -21.72
CA TRP A 207 -6.59 -11.26 -20.52
C TRP A 207 -7.77 -10.34 -20.81
N GLY A 208 -8.08 -10.07 -22.07
CA GLY A 208 -9.23 -9.23 -22.50
C GLY A 208 -8.94 -7.75 -22.55
N TRP A 209 -7.68 -7.35 -22.71
CA TRP A 209 -7.28 -5.95 -22.93
C TRP A 209 -7.46 -5.52 -24.38
N ASN A 210 -7.68 -4.23 -24.58
CA ASN A 210 -7.45 -3.53 -25.85
C ASN A 210 -5.95 -3.23 -25.94
N VAL A 211 -5.26 -3.79 -26.94
CA VAL A 211 -3.81 -3.66 -27.09
C VAL A 211 -3.47 -2.91 -28.37
N LEU A 212 -2.66 -1.86 -28.23
CA LEU A 212 -2.22 -1.00 -29.33
C LEU A 212 -0.68 -0.98 -29.34
N SER A 213 -0.07 -1.25 -30.49
CA SER A 213 1.40 -1.20 -30.66
C SER A 213 1.75 -0.05 -31.59
N ILE A 214 2.66 0.83 -31.15
CA ILE A 214 2.97 2.10 -31.83
C ILE A 214 4.49 2.37 -31.83
N ASP A 215 4.93 3.24 -32.74
CA ASP A 215 6.21 3.93 -32.59
C ASP A 215 6.10 4.96 -31.46
N GLY A 216 6.77 4.69 -30.34
CA GLY A 216 6.75 5.53 -29.12
C GLY A 216 7.42 6.91 -29.30
N HIS A 217 7.98 7.20 -30.48
CA HIS A 217 8.51 8.51 -30.86
C HIS A 217 7.65 9.26 -31.88
N ASN A 218 6.58 8.62 -32.39
CA ASN A 218 5.68 9.24 -33.33
C ASN A 218 4.52 9.93 -32.61
N ILE A 219 4.57 11.25 -32.53
CA ILE A 219 3.55 12.09 -31.87
C ILE A 219 2.12 11.79 -32.37
N ASN A 220 1.95 11.48 -33.67
CA ASN A 220 0.62 11.17 -34.21
C ASN A 220 0.13 9.81 -33.75
N GLU A 221 0.98 8.77 -33.79
CA GLU A 221 0.61 7.44 -33.33
C GLU A 221 0.31 7.42 -31.81
N ILE A 222 1.10 8.15 -31.00
CA ILE A 222 0.82 8.33 -29.59
C ILE A 222 -0.55 8.96 -29.36
N ARG A 223 -0.85 10.06 -30.09
CA ARG A 223 -2.13 10.76 -30.01
C ARG A 223 -3.30 9.85 -30.42
N GLU A 224 -3.18 9.14 -31.53
CA GLU A 224 -4.21 8.23 -32.02
C GLU A 224 -4.46 7.09 -31.05
N ALA A 225 -3.44 6.54 -30.44
CA ALA A 225 -3.56 5.50 -29.41
C ALA A 225 -4.25 6.01 -28.14
N LEU A 226 -3.94 7.24 -27.68
CA LEU A 226 -4.61 7.85 -26.54
C LEU A 226 -6.08 8.19 -26.85
N VAL A 227 -6.41 8.65 -28.04
CA VAL A 227 -7.81 8.85 -28.50
C VAL A 227 -8.57 7.52 -28.50
N ALA A 228 -7.95 6.44 -29.01
CA ALA A 228 -8.54 5.12 -28.99
C ALA A 228 -8.76 4.62 -27.54
N ALA A 229 -7.81 4.85 -26.64
CA ALA A 229 -7.95 4.49 -25.22
C ALA A 229 -9.02 5.32 -24.49
N GLU A 230 -9.21 6.59 -24.85
CA GLU A 230 -10.31 7.40 -24.31
C GLU A 230 -11.69 6.92 -24.79
N SER A 231 -11.75 6.42 -26.01
CA SER A 231 -12.99 5.94 -26.66
C SER A 231 -13.36 4.50 -26.26
N GLU A 232 -12.45 3.73 -25.69
CA GLU A 232 -12.70 2.37 -25.23
C GLU A 232 -13.57 2.41 -23.95
N THR A 233 -14.69 1.68 -23.96
CA THR A 233 -15.70 1.71 -22.89
C THR A 233 -15.88 0.38 -22.14
N GLU A 234 -15.24 -0.71 -22.60
CA GLU A 234 -15.47 -2.06 -22.07
C GLU A 234 -14.21 -2.74 -21.52
N ARG A 235 -13.03 -2.30 -21.96
CA ARG A 235 -11.76 -2.98 -21.68
C ARG A 235 -10.69 -2.00 -21.21
N PRO A 236 -9.77 -2.42 -20.33
CA PRO A 236 -8.54 -1.66 -20.09
C PRO A 236 -7.71 -1.61 -21.39
N THR A 237 -6.92 -0.55 -21.57
CA THR A 237 -6.07 -0.37 -22.75
C THR A 237 -4.59 -0.46 -22.38
N LEU A 238 -3.84 -1.30 -23.11
CA LEU A 238 -2.37 -1.32 -23.10
C LEU A 238 -1.87 -0.68 -24.40
N ILE A 239 -1.08 0.38 -24.29
CA ILE A 239 -0.36 0.99 -25.40
C ILE A 239 1.10 0.53 -25.28
N ILE A 240 1.58 -0.26 -26.22
CA ILE A 240 2.99 -0.69 -26.32
C ILE A 240 3.71 0.31 -27.21
N GLY A 241 4.50 1.19 -26.60
CA GLY A 241 5.31 2.17 -27.32
C GLY A 241 6.75 1.64 -27.51
N HIS A 242 7.13 1.38 -28.75
CA HIS A 242 8.51 1.02 -29.07
C HIS A 242 9.35 2.28 -29.02
N THR A 243 10.29 2.33 -28.06
CA THR A 243 11.13 3.51 -27.82
C THR A 243 12.62 3.20 -27.92
N VAL A 244 13.42 4.24 -27.78
CA VAL A 244 14.88 4.18 -27.87
C VAL A 244 15.49 4.65 -26.55
N MET A 245 16.18 3.76 -25.85
CA MET A 245 16.90 4.10 -24.61
C MET A 245 17.95 5.19 -24.89
N GLY A 246 17.93 6.27 -24.10
CA GLY A 246 18.87 7.39 -24.27
C GLY A 246 18.67 8.16 -25.59
N LYS A 247 17.41 8.34 -26.02
CA LYS A 247 17.06 9.05 -27.28
C LYS A 247 17.78 10.39 -27.40
N GLY A 248 18.51 10.57 -28.50
CA GLY A 248 19.26 11.78 -28.80
C GLY A 248 20.68 11.83 -28.20
N ALA A 249 21.08 10.84 -27.42
CA ALA A 249 22.43 10.80 -26.84
C ALA A 249 23.53 10.67 -27.91
N LYS A 250 24.65 11.39 -27.70
CA LYS A 250 25.82 11.42 -28.56
C LYS A 250 27.07 10.95 -27.85
N GLY A 251 27.93 10.25 -28.59
CA GLY A 251 29.27 9.90 -28.12
C GLY A 251 30.30 11.02 -28.39
N PRO A 252 31.55 10.86 -27.87
CA PRO A 252 32.58 11.88 -27.96
C PRO A 252 33.00 12.27 -29.39
N ALA A 253 32.81 11.38 -30.38
CA ALA A 253 33.09 11.67 -31.78
C ALA A 253 31.83 12.14 -32.55
N GLY A 254 30.70 12.42 -31.84
CA GLY A 254 29.44 12.83 -32.43
C GLY A 254 28.57 11.67 -32.94
N GLU A 255 28.98 10.42 -32.77
CA GLU A 255 28.21 9.23 -33.11
C GLU A 255 26.95 9.08 -32.22
N SER A 256 25.99 8.24 -32.65
CA SER A 256 24.84 7.91 -31.82
C SER A 256 25.30 7.08 -30.61
N PHE A 257 24.85 7.49 -29.40
CA PHE A 257 25.06 6.76 -28.16
C PHE A 257 23.73 6.17 -27.60
N GLU A 258 22.73 6.07 -28.45
CA GLU A 258 21.43 5.48 -28.15
C GLU A 258 21.51 3.95 -27.96
N ASN A 259 20.51 3.37 -27.27
CA ASN A 259 20.42 1.92 -27.04
C ASN A 259 21.63 1.29 -26.34
N LYS A 260 22.29 2.03 -25.48
CA LYS A 260 23.38 1.53 -24.65
C LYS A 260 22.87 1.19 -23.24
N VAL A 261 23.12 -0.04 -22.78
CA VAL A 261 22.81 -0.48 -21.40
C VAL A 261 23.39 0.50 -20.37
N SER A 262 24.62 1.03 -20.63
CA SER A 262 25.26 1.99 -19.74
C SER A 262 24.48 3.30 -19.52
N THR A 263 23.59 3.71 -20.45
CA THR A 263 22.78 4.91 -20.30
C THR A 263 21.58 4.70 -19.37
N HIS A 264 21.26 3.44 -19.03
CA HIS A 264 20.10 3.15 -18.19
C HIS A 264 20.27 3.76 -16.78
N GLY A 265 21.36 3.45 -16.07
CA GLY A 265 21.53 3.74 -14.64
C GLY A 265 22.70 4.64 -14.28
N GLN A 266 23.29 5.38 -15.23
CA GLN A 266 24.45 6.24 -15.01
C GLN A 266 24.27 7.60 -15.68
N PRO A 267 24.86 8.69 -15.12
CA PRO A 267 25.01 9.94 -15.85
C PRO A 267 25.61 9.70 -17.23
N LEU A 268 25.19 10.47 -18.24
CA LEU A 268 25.63 10.27 -19.62
C LEU A 268 27.15 10.30 -19.75
N THR A 269 27.83 11.23 -19.08
CA THR A 269 29.29 11.33 -19.06
C THR A 269 29.93 10.07 -18.46
N ALA A 270 29.40 9.55 -17.35
CA ALA A 270 29.90 8.33 -16.72
C ALA A 270 29.61 7.08 -17.57
N ALA A 271 28.53 7.09 -18.34
CA ALA A 271 28.18 6.02 -19.28
C ALA A 271 29.08 5.98 -20.51
N GLY A 272 29.87 7.05 -20.76
CA GLY A 272 30.77 7.18 -21.92
C GLY A 272 30.21 8.03 -23.06
N ALA A 273 29.04 8.67 -22.86
CA ALA A 273 28.49 9.64 -23.80
C ALA A 273 29.10 11.04 -23.61
N ASP A 274 28.89 11.93 -24.57
CA ASP A 274 29.19 13.35 -24.46
C ASP A 274 27.92 14.13 -24.13
N PHE A 275 27.83 14.60 -22.88
CA PHE A 275 26.68 15.33 -22.41
C PHE A 275 26.47 16.65 -23.18
N ALA A 276 27.53 17.44 -23.43
CA ALA A 276 27.42 18.69 -24.14
C ALA A 276 27.01 18.49 -25.61
N ALA A 277 27.56 17.47 -26.28
CA ALA A 277 27.15 17.10 -27.64
C ALA A 277 25.69 16.62 -27.66
N THR A 278 25.24 15.88 -26.64
CA THR A 278 23.85 15.44 -26.49
C THR A 278 22.90 16.63 -26.35
N VAL A 279 23.19 17.57 -25.46
CA VAL A 279 22.39 18.80 -25.27
C VAL A 279 22.28 19.58 -26.58
N LYS A 280 23.39 19.77 -27.28
CA LYS A 280 23.39 20.47 -28.58
C LYS A 280 22.61 19.71 -29.64
N ASN A 281 22.73 18.39 -29.71
CA ASN A 281 21.98 17.55 -30.65
C ASN A 281 20.44 17.70 -30.45
N LEU A 282 20.00 17.86 -29.22
CA LEU A 282 18.61 18.10 -28.83
C LEU A 282 18.20 19.59 -28.93
N GLY A 283 19.10 20.44 -29.46
CA GLY A 283 18.85 21.86 -29.71
C GLY A 283 18.84 22.72 -28.46
N GLY A 284 19.51 22.29 -27.38
CA GLY A 284 19.70 23.05 -26.14
C GLY A 284 21.05 23.78 -26.08
N ASP A 285 21.23 24.52 -25.00
CA ASP A 285 22.48 25.19 -24.63
C ASP A 285 23.24 24.39 -23.59
N ALA A 286 24.41 23.85 -23.95
CA ALA A 286 25.23 23.06 -23.04
C ALA A 286 25.77 23.84 -21.84
N GLU A 287 25.89 25.16 -21.94
CA GLU A 287 26.31 26.05 -20.83
C GLU A 287 25.14 26.34 -19.86
N ASN A 288 23.89 26.17 -20.36
CA ASN A 288 22.68 26.33 -19.55
C ASN A 288 21.67 25.20 -19.79
N PRO A 289 21.97 23.95 -19.41
CA PRO A 289 21.14 22.79 -19.74
C PRO A 289 19.80 22.74 -18.99
N PHE A 290 19.59 23.62 -18.00
CA PHE A 290 18.31 23.76 -17.30
C PHE A 290 17.40 24.85 -17.92
N ALA A 291 17.77 25.39 -19.09
CA ALA A 291 16.94 26.36 -19.78
C ALA A 291 15.63 25.71 -20.26
N VAL A 292 14.51 26.39 -20.00
CA VAL A 292 13.21 26.03 -20.53
C VAL A 292 13.06 26.66 -21.91
N PHE A 293 12.70 25.85 -22.92
CA PHE A 293 12.49 26.33 -24.29
C PHE A 293 11.28 27.25 -24.40
N ALA A 294 11.31 28.15 -25.38
CA ALA A 294 10.18 29.03 -25.64
C ALA A 294 8.92 28.24 -26.02
N GLU A 295 9.08 27.22 -26.86
CA GLU A 295 8.03 26.31 -27.27
C GLU A 295 7.40 25.56 -26.06
N SER A 296 8.22 25.12 -25.11
CA SER A 296 7.73 24.47 -23.89
C SER A 296 6.87 25.40 -23.05
N ARG A 297 7.32 26.66 -22.86
CA ARG A 297 6.54 27.67 -22.14
C ARG A 297 5.20 27.95 -22.81
N GLU A 298 5.21 28.11 -24.15
CA GLU A 298 4.00 28.37 -24.93
C GLU A 298 3.00 27.21 -24.80
N VAL A 299 3.44 25.97 -25.06
CA VAL A 299 2.57 24.79 -25.04
C VAL A 299 1.97 24.57 -23.65
N PHE A 300 2.76 24.64 -22.59
CA PHE A 300 2.24 24.45 -21.23
C PHE A 300 1.40 25.62 -20.74
N ALA A 301 1.65 26.86 -21.21
CA ALA A 301 0.77 27.99 -20.94
C ALA A 301 -0.61 27.83 -21.61
N GLU A 302 -0.65 27.44 -22.88
CA GLU A 302 -1.90 27.11 -23.58
C GLU A 302 -2.64 25.95 -22.89
N ARG A 303 -1.92 24.91 -22.50
CA ARG A 303 -2.50 23.77 -21.78
C ARG A 303 -3.08 24.19 -20.44
N ARG A 304 -2.38 25.03 -19.67
CA ARG A 304 -2.84 25.52 -18.36
C ARG A 304 -4.18 26.25 -18.50
N GLU A 305 -4.34 27.11 -19.50
CA GLU A 305 -5.62 27.81 -19.71
C GLU A 305 -6.74 26.82 -20.10
N ALA A 306 -6.45 25.84 -20.96
CA ALA A 306 -7.43 24.80 -21.31
C ALA A 306 -7.83 23.95 -20.09
N LEU A 307 -6.90 23.65 -19.19
CA LEU A 307 -7.16 22.93 -17.95
C LEU A 307 -7.99 23.74 -16.95
N LYS A 308 -7.76 25.05 -16.84
CA LYS A 308 -8.63 25.94 -16.04
C LYS A 308 -10.06 25.98 -16.55
N GLU A 309 -10.24 26.03 -17.87
CA GLU A 309 -11.57 25.97 -18.49
C GLU A 309 -12.25 24.62 -18.20
N TRP A 310 -11.51 23.53 -18.29
CA TRP A 310 -12.01 22.20 -17.92
C TRP A 310 -12.42 22.15 -16.44
N ALA A 311 -11.55 22.60 -15.54
CA ALA A 311 -11.80 22.61 -14.09
C ALA A 311 -13.05 23.46 -13.75
N ALA A 312 -13.21 24.62 -14.38
CA ALA A 312 -14.38 25.47 -14.19
C ALA A 312 -15.67 24.79 -14.68
N LYS A 313 -15.63 24.08 -15.80
CA LYS A 313 -16.77 23.28 -16.32
C LYS A 313 -17.11 22.14 -15.36
N GLN A 314 -16.10 21.42 -14.89
CA GLN A 314 -16.28 20.32 -13.96
C GLN A 314 -16.85 20.78 -12.61
N ALA A 315 -16.37 21.91 -12.08
CA ALA A 315 -16.91 22.53 -10.87
C ALA A 315 -18.37 22.95 -11.03
N ALA A 316 -18.77 23.43 -12.23
CA ALA A 316 -20.16 23.76 -12.51
C ALA A 316 -21.06 22.52 -12.55
N VAL A 317 -20.60 21.42 -13.15
CA VAL A 317 -21.32 20.14 -13.16
C VAL A 317 -21.47 19.60 -11.74
N GLU A 318 -20.41 19.58 -10.93
CA GLU A 318 -20.45 19.19 -9.52
C GLU A 318 -21.43 20.03 -8.73
N LYS A 319 -21.41 21.35 -8.89
CA LYS A 319 -22.32 22.27 -8.21
C LYS A 319 -23.78 21.98 -8.54
N SER A 320 -24.12 21.72 -9.80
CA SER A 320 -25.48 21.35 -10.23
C SER A 320 -25.90 20.03 -9.61
N TRP A 321 -25.05 19.01 -9.71
CA TRP A 321 -25.33 17.70 -9.14
C TRP A 321 -25.55 17.76 -7.61
N ARG A 322 -24.72 18.51 -6.89
CA ARG A 322 -24.88 18.73 -5.44
C ARG A 322 -26.17 19.42 -5.07
N ALA A 323 -26.63 20.34 -5.90
CA ALA A 323 -27.92 21.05 -5.69
C ALA A 323 -29.13 20.11 -5.86
N GLU A 324 -29.03 19.18 -6.84
CA GLU A 324 -30.07 18.21 -7.15
C GLU A 324 -30.08 17.01 -6.20
N HIS A 325 -28.91 16.61 -5.67
CA HIS A 325 -28.69 15.37 -4.87
C HIS A 325 -28.13 15.65 -3.48
N LYS A 326 -28.82 16.47 -2.68
CA LYS A 326 -28.31 16.97 -1.39
C LYS A 326 -27.87 15.87 -0.41
N ASP A 327 -28.58 14.74 -0.36
CA ASP A 327 -28.24 13.64 0.56
C ASP A 327 -27.02 12.87 0.07
N LEU A 328 -26.92 12.61 -1.24
CA LEU A 328 -25.74 12.01 -1.84
C LEU A 328 -24.52 12.94 -1.75
N ALA A 329 -24.72 14.25 -1.88
CA ALA A 329 -23.64 15.22 -1.71
C ALA A 329 -23.06 15.20 -0.30
N ARG A 330 -23.89 15.13 0.74
CA ARG A 330 -23.42 14.95 2.12
C ARG A 330 -22.67 13.63 2.31
N LYS A 331 -23.21 12.55 1.74
CA LYS A 331 -22.56 11.24 1.79
C LYS A 331 -21.19 11.25 1.06
N LEU A 332 -21.09 11.95 -0.06
CA LEU A 332 -19.83 12.12 -0.79
C LEU A 332 -18.81 12.91 0.06
N ASP A 333 -19.26 13.97 0.74
CA ASP A 333 -18.39 14.74 1.66
C ASP A 333 -17.89 13.87 2.83
N ASP A 334 -18.76 13.03 3.41
CA ASP A 334 -18.37 12.08 4.45
C ASP A 334 -17.34 11.07 3.92
N PHE A 335 -17.50 10.56 2.69
CA PHE A 335 -16.53 9.65 2.07
C PHE A 335 -15.16 10.32 1.85
N LEU A 336 -15.16 11.51 1.22
CA LEU A 336 -13.92 12.23 0.90
C LEU A 336 -13.19 12.76 2.14
N SER A 337 -13.93 13.10 3.20
CA SER A 337 -13.33 13.55 4.47
C SER A 337 -12.88 12.40 5.39
N GLY A 338 -13.20 11.14 5.04
CA GLY A 338 -12.92 9.98 5.90
C GLY A 338 -13.79 9.93 7.15
N LYS A 339 -14.90 10.68 7.18
CA LYS A 339 -15.81 10.68 8.33
C LYS A 339 -16.57 9.37 8.44
N LEU A 340 -16.40 8.71 9.57
CA LEU A 340 -17.08 7.46 9.87
C LEU A 340 -18.52 7.70 10.37
N PRO A 341 -19.45 6.78 10.06
CA PRO A 341 -20.77 6.78 10.69
C PRO A 341 -20.65 6.44 12.18
N GLU A 342 -21.65 6.84 12.95
CA GLU A 342 -21.77 6.43 14.35
C GLU A 342 -22.08 4.93 14.44
N ILE A 343 -21.25 4.19 15.18
CA ILE A 343 -21.38 2.75 15.40
C ILE A 343 -21.43 2.50 16.91
N ASP A 344 -22.52 1.88 17.37
CA ASP A 344 -22.61 1.42 18.75
C ASP A 344 -21.86 0.09 18.93
N TYR A 345 -20.55 0.18 19.19
CA TYR A 345 -19.71 -0.98 19.43
C TYR A 345 -20.11 -1.79 20.69
N LYS A 346 -20.88 -1.19 21.63
CA LYS A 346 -21.33 -1.89 22.83
C LYS A 346 -22.46 -2.87 22.52
N SER A 347 -23.27 -2.57 21.53
CA SER A 347 -24.40 -3.41 21.10
C SER A 347 -24.01 -4.59 20.23
N ILE A 348 -22.76 -4.67 19.75
CA ILE A 348 -22.33 -5.80 18.92
C ILE A 348 -22.22 -7.05 19.81
N GLU A 349 -23.20 -7.94 19.70
CA GLU A 349 -23.23 -9.18 20.48
C GLU A 349 -22.06 -10.09 20.07
N MET A 350 -21.36 -10.62 21.08
CA MET A 350 -20.26 -11.53 20.87
C MET A 350 -20.50 -12.83 21.63
N LYS A 351 -20.29 -13.94 20.95
CA LYS A 351 -20.33 -15.27 21.61
C LYS A 351 -19.11 -15.41 22.53
N ALA A 352 -19.32 -16.03 23.68
CA ALA A 352 -18.19 -16.43 24.53
C ALA A 352 -17.31 -17.48 23.84
N ASP A 353 -16.05 -17.52 24.20
CA ASP A 353 -15.07 -18.52 23.78
C ASP A 353 -15.01 -18.70 22.26
N VAL A 354 -14.92 -17.61 21.53
CA VAL A 354 -14.91 -17.57 20.07
C VAL A 354 -13.50 -17.30 19.53
N ALA A 355 -13.19 -17.83 18.35
CA ALA A 355 -11.98 -17.46 17.61
C ALA A 355 -12.03 -15.97 17.22
N THR A 356 -10.91 -15.25 17.36
CA THR A 356 -10.93 -13.81 17.03
C THR A 356 -11.19 -13.53 15.55
N ARG A 357 -10.84 -14.45 14.62
CA ARG A 357 -11.29 -14.35 13.21
C ARG A 357 -12.81 -14.44 13.06
N ALA A 358 -13.49 -15.26 13.87
CA ALA A 358 -14.96 -15.35 13.84
C ALA A 358 -15.62 -14.13 14.49
N ALA A 359 -15.02 -13.59 15.54
CA ALA A 359 -15.40 -12.30 16.12
C ALA A 359 -15.26 -11.17 15.09
N SER A 360 -14.16 -11.16 14.34
CA SER A 360 -13.94 -10.23 13.22
C SER A 360 -15.04 -10.33 12.15
N ALA A 361 -15.46 -11.54 11.78
CA ALA A 361 -16.59 -11.73 10.85
C ALA A 361 -17.88 -11.08 11.33
N THR A 362 -18.17 -11.15 12.62
CA THR A 362 -19.34 -10.49 13.23
C THR A 362 -19.25 -8.97 13.09
N VAL A 363 -18.09 -8.38 13.39
CA VAL A 363 -17.85 -6.94 13.25
C VAL A 363 -17.93 -6.51 11.77
N LEU A 364 -17.29 -7.25 10.87
CA LEU A 364 -17.35 -7.00 9.44
C LEU A 364 -18.79 -7.05 8.89
N GLY A 365 -19.62 -7.94 9.42
CA GLY A 365 -21.05 -7.98 9.09
C GLY A 365 -21.79 -6.69 9.47
N VAL A 366 -21.46 -6.10 10.62
CA VAL A 366 -22.00 -4.79 11.04
C VAL A 366 -21.44 -3.66 10.16
N PHE A 367 -20.16 -3.69 9.86
CA PHE A 367 -19.52 -2.69 9.00
C PHE A 367 -20.08 -2.71 7.57
N ALA A 368 -20.40 -3.89 7.05
CA ALA A 368 -21.04 -4.00 5.73
C ALA A 368 -22.39 -3.26 5.66
N GLU A 369 -23.11 -3.15 6.77
CA GLU A 369 -24.39 -2.44 6.86
C GLU A 369 -24.22 -0.95 7.20
N LYS A 370 -23.14 -0.55 7.87
CA LYS A 370 -22.93 0.80 8.40
C LYS A 370 -21.93 1.63 7.64
N ILE A 371 -20.84 1.03 7.13
CA ILE A 371 -19.75 1.74 6.45
C ILE A 371 -19.88 1.51 4.94
N ASP A 372 -20.45 2.49 4.26
CA ASP A 372 -20.77 2.34 2.84
C ASP A 372 -19.56 2.47 1.91
N ASN A 373 -18.47 3.08 2.36
CA ASN A 373 -17.24 3.28 1.60
C ASN A 373 -16.10 2.32 1.97
N MET A 374 -16.39 1.26 2.73
CA MET A 374 -15.42 0.19 2.97
C MET A 374 -15.43 -0.79 1.81
N ILE A 375 -14.25 -1.16 1.32
CA ILE A 375 -14.05 -2.22 0.32
C ILE A 375 -13.22 -3.31 0.98
N VAL A 376 -13.78 -4.51 1.09
CA VAL A 376 -13.08 -5.68 1.66
C VAL A 376 -12.64 -6.60 0.53
N ALA A 377 -11.39 -7.07 0.62
CA ALA A 377 -10.79 -8.01 -0.32
C ALA A 377 -10.30 -9.27 0.39
N SER A 378 -10.25 -10.38 -0.34
CA SER A 378 -9.59 -11.61 0.11
C SER A 378 -8.85 -12.27 -1.05
N ALA A 379 -7.73 -12.94 -0.72
CA ALA A 379 -6.93 -13.72 -1.66
C ALA A 379 -7.47 -15.16 -1.79
N ASP A 380 -8.75 -15.29 -2.17
CA ASP A 380 -9.49 -16.57 -2.30
C ASP A 380 -9.62 -17.37 -1.00
N LEU A 381 -9.58 -16.70 0.16
CA LEU A 381 -9.62 -17.30 1.49
C LEU A 381 -10.80 -16.83 2.35
N SER A 382 -11.77 -16.09 1.78
CA SER A 382 -12.80 -15.37 2.53
C SER A 382 -13.62 -16.26 3.47
N ASN A 383 -13.87 -17.52 3.10
CA ASN A 383 -14.56 -18.50 3.95
C ASN A 383 -13.70 -18.96 5.16
N SER A 384 -12.39 -18.83 5.09
CA SER A 384 -11.44 -19.24 6.12
C SER A 384 -10.88 -18.07 6.91
N ASP A 385 -10.45 -16.98 6.25
CA ASP A 385 -10.03 -15.74 6.92
C ASP A 385 -11.21 -14.96 7.53
N LYS A 386 -12.45 -15.41 7.23
CA LYS A 386 -13.71 -14.89 7.75
C LYS A 386 -14.09 -13.51 7.26
N THR A 387 -13.47 -13.00 6.20
CA THR A 387 -13.95 -11.80 5.50
C THR A 387 -15.29 -12.04 4.79
N ASP A 388 -15.71 -13.30 4.64
CA ASP A 388 -17.04 -13.69 4.17
C ASP A 388 -18.19 -13.15 5.07
N GLY A 389 -17.89 -12.78 6.32
CA GLY A 389 -18.83 -12.06 7.19
C GLY A 389 -19.30 -10.74 6.58
N TYR A 390 -18.40 -10.07 5.87
CA TYR A 390 -18.70 -8.86 5.09
C TYR A 390 -19.42 -9.21 3.77
N LEU A 391 -18.88 -10.16 3.00
CA LEU A 391 -19.42 -10.55 1.70
C LEU A 391 -20.88 -11.02 1.77
N LYS A 392 -21.27 -11.71 2.82
CA LYS A 392 -22.67 -12.17 3.05
C LYS A 392 -23.70 -11.04 3.14
N LYS A 393 -23.25 -9.80 3.40
CA LYS A 393 -24.11 -8.60 3.55
C LYS A 393 -23.99 -7.65 2.34
N THR A 394 -23.17 -7.98 1.35
CA THR A 394 -22.95 -7.21 0.13
C THR A 394 -22.75 -8.16 -1.05
N LYS A 395 -22.21 -7.67 -2.17
CA LYS A 395 -21.79 -8.48 -3.31
C LYS A 395 -20.38 -8.14 -3.75
N ALA A 396 -19.75 -9.07 -4.45
CA ALA A 396 -18.46 -8.84 -5.07
C ALA A 396 -18.60 -7.96 -6.33
N PHE A 397 -17.49 -7.28 -6.69
CA PHE A 397 -17.36 -6.65 -8.00
C PHE A 397 -17.38 -7.68 -9.11
N THR A 398 -18.04 -7.34 -10.21
CA THR A 398 -18.02 -8.09 -11.45
C THR A 398 -17.81 -7.15 -12.62
N LYS A 399 -17.56 -7.69 -13.81
CA LYS A 399 -17.38 -6.86 -15.01
C LYS A 399 -18.55 -5.87 -15.18
N GLY A 400 -18.24 -4.58 -15.17
CA GLY A 400 -19.22 -3.50 -15.33
C GLY A 400 -20.12 -3.22 -14.12
N ASP A 401 -20.01 -3.98 -13.02
CA ASP A 401 -20.81 -3.76 -11.80
C ASP A 401 -19.92 -3.56 -10.58
N PHE A 402 -19.80 -2.31 -10.15
CA PHE A 402 -19.04 -1.85 -8.97
C PHE A 402 -19.96 -1.37 -7.83
N SER A 403 -21.25 -1.71 -7.87
CA SER A 403 -22.21 -1.36 -6.83
C SER A 403 -22.07 -2.22 -5.56
N GLY A 404 -21.34 -3.33 -5.62
CA GLY A 404 -20.92 -4.12 -4.46
C GLY A 404 -19.82 -3.43 -3.63
N LYS A 405 -19.32 -4.15 -2.61
CA LYS A 405 -18.28 -3.66 -1.69
C LYS A 405 -17.20 -4.73 -1.42
N PHE A 406 -17.13 -5.77 -2.22
CA PHE A 406 -16.17 -6.86 -2.03
C PHE A 406 -15.33 -7.08 -3.28
N PHE A 407 -14.01 -7.15 -3.09
CA PHE A 407 -13.06 -7.38 -4.17
C PHE A 407 -12.50 -8.81 -4.09
N GLN A 408 -12.80 -9.64 -5.08
CA GLN A 408 -12.25 -10.98 -5.24
C GLN A 408 -10.89 -10.89 -5.97
N ALA A 409 -9.82 -10.85 -5.22
CA ALA A 409 -8.47 -10.70 -5.79
C ALA A 409 -7.97 -12.00 -6.48
N GLY A 410 -8.48 -13.16 -6.04
CA GLY A 410 -7.90 -14.47 -6.34
C GLY A 410 -6.62 -14.66 -5.52
N VAL A 411 -5.91 -15.77 -5.76
CA VAL A 411 -4.65 -16.09 -5.04
C VAL A 411 -3.54 -15.16 -5.55
N SER A 412 -3.45 -13.96 -4.97
CA SER A 412 -2.60 -12.85 -5.46
C SER A 412 -2.38 -11.82 -4.35
N GLU A 413 -1.76 -12.20 -3.25
CA GLU A 413 -1.66 -11.40 -2.03
C GLU A 413 -0.92 -10.06 -2.26
N LEU A 414 0.20 -10.08 -3.00
CA LEU A 414 0.95 -8.86 -3.31
C LEU A 414 0.12 -7.89 -4.15
N THR A 415 -0.53 -8.40 -5.21
CA THR A 415 -1.41 -7.59 -6.05
C THR A 415 -2.57 -7.02 -5.25
N MET A 416 -3.22 -7.83 -4.40
CA MET A 416 -4.32 -7.39 -3.54
C MET A 416 -3.89 -6.26 -2.62
N ALA A 417 -2.73 -6.37 -1.98
CA ALA A 417 -2.22 -5.34 -1.07
C ALA A 417 -1.83 -4.04 -1.81
N CYS A 418 -1.22 -4.14 -2.99
CA CYS A 418 -0.92 -2.97 -3.82
C CYS A 418 -2.19 -2.30 -4.36
N VAL A 419 -3.21 -3.08 -4.74
CA VAL A 419 -4.53 -2.56 -5.12
C VAL A 419 -5.17 -1.82 -3.95
N ALA A 420 -5.09 -2.37 -2.74
CA ALA A 420 -5.57 -1.68 -1.54
C ALA A 420 -4.83 -0.34 -1.30
N ASN A 421 -3.51 -0.30 -1.50
CA ASN A 421 -2.74 0.95 -1.46
C ASN A 421 -3.25 1.96 -2.51
N GLY A 422 -3.51 1.51 -3.72
CA GLY A 422 -4.05 2.35 -4.80
C GLY A 422 -5.45 2.89 -4.50
N MET A 423 -6.31 2.07 -3.90
CA MET A 423 -7.63 2.51 -3.42
C MET A 423 -7.51 3.60 -2.35
N ALA A 424 -6.57 3.44 -1.40
CA ALA A 424 -6.30 4.45 -0.37
C ALA A 424 -5.73 5.75 -0.97
N LEU A 425 -4.84 5.66 -1.98
CA LEU A 425 -4.32 6.83 -2.71
C LEU A 425 -5.42 7.56 -3.49
N HIS A 426 -6.38 6.84 -4.04
CA HIS A 426 -7.54 7.47 -4.68
C HIS A 426 -8.34 8.31 -3.68
N GLY A 427 -8.51 7.81 -2.48
CA GLY A 427 -9.32 8.45 -1.45
C GLY A 427 -10.82 8.12 -1.56
N GLY A 428 -11.58 8.51 -0.55
CA GLY A 428 -13.02 8.28 -0.47
C GLY A 428 -13.43 6.86 -0.07
N VAL A 429 -12.47 5.92 0.08
CA VAL A 429 -12.72 4.52 0.43
C VAL A 429 -11.79 4.04 1.55
N ILE A 430 -12.25 3.03 2.29
CA ILE A 430 -11.48 2.35 3.34
C ILE A 430 -11.18 0.93 2.85
N PRO A 431 -9.96 0.66 2.34
CA PRO A 431 -9.59 -0.67 1.87
C PRO A 431 -9.20 -1.59 3.04
N VAL A 432 -9.74 -2.81 2.98
CA VAL A 432 -9.44 -3.91 3.90
C VAL A 432 -9.05 -5.13 3.08
N CYS A 433 -7.96 -5.81 3.41
CA CYS A 433 -7.57 -7.03 2.71
C CYS A 433 -7.19 -8.15 3.68
N GLY A 434 -7.75 -9.35 3.41
CA GLY A 434 -7.63 -10.54 4.24
C GLY A 434 -6.84 -11.66 3.60
N THR A 435 -6.03 -12.33 4.42
CA THR A 435 -5.35 -13.59 4.11
C THR A 435 -4.89 -14.27 5.41
N PHE A 436 -4.18 -15.41 5.33
CA PHE A 436 -3.53 -16.01 6.49
C PHE A 436 -2.26 -15.24 6.86
N PHE A 437 -1.92 -15.24 8.14
CA PHE A 437 -0.78 -14.45 8.63
C PHE A 437 0.56 -14.88 8.02
N VAL A 438 0.76 -16.18 7.78
CA VAL A 438 1.96 -16.68 7.11
C VAL A 438 2.13 -16.07 5.72
N PHE A 439 1.04 -15.81 4.99
CA PHE A 439 1.07 -15.21 3.66
C PHE A 439 1.23 -13.68 3.66
N SER A 440 1.34 -13.05 4.84
CA SER A 440 1.81 -11.68 4.95
C SER A 440 3.21 -11.49 4.35
N ASP A 441 4.00 -12.57 4.24
CA ASP A 441 5.30 -12.56 3.57
C ASP A 441 5.21 -12.14 2.11
N TYR A 442 4.15 -12.58 1.39
CA TYR A 442 3.90 -12.10 0.03
C TYR A 442 3.49 -10.62 -0.02
N MET A 443 2.86 -10.08 1.04
CA MET A 443 2.35 -8.71 1.07
C MET A 443 3.37 -7.69 1.57
N LYS A 444 4.46 -8.14 2.17
CA LYS A 444 5.41 -7.29 2.90
C LYS A 444 5.95 -6.08 2.11
N PRO A 445 6.30 -6.19 0.80
CA PRO A 445 6.71 -5.02 0.01
C PRO A 445 5.63 -3.96 -0.11
N ALA A 446 4.36 -4.37 -0.28
CA ALA A 446 3.23 -3.46 -0.34
C ALA A 446 2.92 -2.82 1.02
N VAL A 447 2.98 -3.59 2.10
CA VAL A 447 2.82 -3.09 3.49
C VAL A 447 3.87 -2.03 3.81
N ARG A 448 5.11 -2.24 3.35
CA ARG A 448 6.18 -1.25 3.52
C ARG A 448 5.86 0.06 2.80
N LEU A 449 5.32 0.00 1.58
CA LEU A 449 4.92 1.21 0.84
C LEU A 449 3.71 1.89 1.46
N SER A 450 2.71 1.14 1.96
CA SER A 450 1.58 1.77 2.66
C SER A 450 2.04 2.50 3.93
N ALA A 451 3.01 1.94 4.65
CA ALA A 451 3.61 2.60 5.81
C ALA A 451 4.39 3.87 5.43
N LEU A 452 5.20 3.81 4.37
CA LEU A 452 5.97 4.95 3.87
C LEU A 452 5.07 6.09 3.39
N MET A 453 3.96 5.75 2.70
CA MET A 453 2.96 6.71 2.20
C MET A 453 1.90 7.08 3.23
N ARG A 454 1.92 6.51 4.44
CA ARG A 454 0.93 6.73 5.51
C ARG A 454 -0.51 6.42 5.08
N LEU A 455 -0.70 5.34 4.35
CA LEU A 455 -2.01 4.97 3.81
C LEU A 455 -2.84 4.22 4.85
N HIS A 456 -4.09 4.61 5.01
CA HIS A 456 -5.04 3.85 5.82
C HIS A 456 -5.50 2.61 5.06
N VAL A 457 -4.82 1.49 5.28
CA VAL A 457 -5.16 0.15 4.78
C VAL A 457 -5.26 -0.79 5.97
N VAL A 458 -6.34 -1.57 6.08
CA VAL A 458 -6.50 -2.56 7.15
C VAL A 458 -6.16 -3.94 6.63
N TYR A 459 -5.11 -4.54 7.18
CA TYR A 459 -4.67 -5.90 6.89
C TYR A 459 -5.26 -6.85 7.92
N VAL A 460 -6.10 -7.79 7.48
CA VAL A 460 -6.72 -8.83 8.32
C VAL A 460 -5.96 -10.13 8.13
N TRP A 461 -5.07 -10.46 9.05
CA TRP A 461 -4.24 -11.65 9.00
C TRP A 461 -4.69 -12.67 10.03
N THR A 462 -5.33 -13.72 9.55
CA THR A 462 -5.85 -14.80 10.41
C THR A 462 -4.87 -15.97 10.50
N HIS A 463 -5.17 -16.97 11.35
CA HIS A 463 -4.27 -18.10 11.55
C HIS A 463 -2.94 -17.67 12.19
N ASP A 464 -3.06 -17.02 13.34
CA ASP A 464 -2.04 -16.23 14.04
C ASP A 464 -0.83 -17.01 14.57
N SER A 465 -0.88 -18.36 14.61
CA SER A 465 0.11 -19.17 15.33
C SER A 465 0.19 -20.60 14.82
N PHE A 466 1.08 -21.42 15.41
CA PHE A 466 1.16 -22.87 15.16
C PHE A 466 -0.18 -23.60 15.37
N ARG A 467 -1.14 -22.99 16.06
CA ARG A 467 -2.50 -23.48 16.27
C ARG A 467 -3.36 -23.49 15.00
N VAL A 468 -2.78 -23.15 13.86
CA VAL A 468 -3.30 -23.53 12.53
C VAL A 468 -3.51 -25.03 12.47
N GLY A 469 -2.60 -25.80 13.09
CA GLY A 469 -2.80 -27.22 13.34
C GLY A 469 -2.39 -28.10 12.17
N GLU A 470 -3.35 -28.81 11.60
CA GLU A 470 -3.14 -29.90 10.67
C GLU A 470 -2.47 -29.49 9.34
N ASP A 471 -2.63 -28.25 8.90
CA ASP A 471 -1.98 -27.71 7.70
C ASP A 471 -0.44 -27.68 7.83
N GLY A 472 0.08 -27.65 9.04
CA GLY A 472 1.49 -27.85 9.33
C GLY A 472 2.37 -26.60 9.11
N PRO A 473 3.72 -26.79 9.09
CA PRO A 473 4.69 -25.71 9.14
C PRO A 473 4.57 -24.64 8.04
N THR A 474 4.11 -25.04 6.86
CA THR A 474 3.94 -24.09 5.72
C THR A 474 2.85 -23.06 5.93
N HIS A 475 1.98 -23.28 6.92
CA HIS A 475 0.83 -22.40 7.24
C HIS A 475 0.90 -21.84 8.66
N GLN A 476 1.91 -22.22 9.42
CA GLN A 476 2.09 -21.87 10.84
C GLN A 476 3.11 -20.74 10.99
N PRO A 477 2.69 -19.49 11.24
CA PRO A 477 3.62 -18.39 11.47
C PRO A 477 4.38 -18.57 12.80
N VAL A 478 5.68 -18.34 12.78
CA VAL A 478 6.57 -18.36 13.96
C VAL A 478 7.33 -17.04 14.06
N GLU A 479 8.05 -16.66 13.00
CA GLU A 479 8.84 -15.43 12.91
C GLU A 479 8.02 -14.20 12.47
N HIS A 480 6.84 -14.38 11.94
CA HIS A 480 6.01 -13.33 11.31
C HIS A 480 5.62 -12.23 12.31
N GLU A 481 5.32 -12.58 13.56
CA GLU A 481 5.01 -11.56 14.57
C GLU A 481 6.22 -10.66 14.83
N ALA A 482 7.43 -11.21 14.94
CA ALA A 482 8.64 -10.42 15.09
C ALA A 482 8.84 -9.46 13.91
N GLN A 483 8.64 -9.95 12.69
CA GLN A 483 8.79 -9.15 11.48
C GLN A 483 7.80 -7.98 11.42
N ILE A 484 6.53 -8.18 11.76
CA ILE A 484 5.54 -7.11 11.71
C ILE A 484 5.68 -6.13 12.89
N ARG A 485 6.14 -6.59 14.06
CA ARG A 485 6.48 -5.71 15.17
C ARG A 485 7.62 -4.75 14.82
N LEU A 486 8.59 -5.16 13.97
CA LEU A 486 9.60 -4.23 13.46
C LEU A 486 8.97 -3.07 12.69
N MET A 487 7.92 -3.31 11.89
CA MET A 487 7.18 -2.24 11.20
C MET A 487 6.43 -1.33 12.19
N GLU A 488 5.92 -1.87 13.28
CA GLU A 488 5.31 -1.10 14.37
C GLU A 488 6.34 -0.21 15.10
N HIS A 489 7.58 -0.69 15.24
CA HIS A 489 8.66 0.08 15.88
C HIS A 489 9.30 1.12 14.96
N LEU A 490 9.26 0.91 13.64
CA LEU A 490 9.79 1.88 12.67
C LEU A 490 9.00 3.18 12.71
N ARG A 491 9.71 4.31 12.73
CA ARG A 491 9.09 5.64 12.60
C ARG A 491 9.15 6.14 11.17
N ASN A 492 8.09 6.81 10.75
CA ASN A 492 8.03 7.49 9.46
C ASN A 492 8.76 8.85 9.52
N HIS A 493 8.78 9.58 8.39
CA HIS A 493 9.42 10.89 8.30
C HIS A 493 8.80 12.01 9.17
N HIS A 494 7.64 11.73 9.78
CA HIS A 494 6.95 12.63 10.71
C HIS A 494 7.14 12.24 12.18
N ASP A 495 8.06 11.31 12.46
CA ASP A 495 8.34 10.74 13.79
C ASP A 495 7.14 10.01 14.41
N GLU A 496 6.21 9.53 13.58
CA GLU A 496 5.09 8.68 14.00
C GLU A 496 5.43 7.21 13.76
N ARG A 497 4.83 6.30 14.53
CA ARG A 497 4.92 4.88 14.22
C ARG A 497 4.34 4.60 12.86
N SER A 498 5.06 3.85 12.03
CA SER A 498 4.69 3.64 10.64
C SER A 498 3.50 2.69 10.46
N MET A 499 3.17 1.89 11.48
CA MET A 499 2.06 0.93 11.44
C MET A 499 1.46 0.72 12.84
N LEU A 500 0.16 0.40 12.90
CA LEU A 500 -0.50 -0.12 14.10
C LEU A 500 -0.66 -1.64 13.95
N VAL A 501 -0.18 -2.39 14.94
CA VAL A 501 -0.33 -3.85 14.99
C VAL A 501 -1.14 -4.24 16.21
N LEU A 502 -2.26 -4.93 16.01
CA LEU A 502 -3.18 -5.38 17.04
C LEU A 502 -3.36 -6.90 16.97
N ARG A 503 -3.12 -7.57 18.08
CA ARG A 503 -3.38 -9.01 18.26
C ARG A 503 -4.33 -9.20 19.43
N PRO A 504 -5.66 -9.11 19.18
CA PRO A 504 -6.66 -9.16 20.23
C PRO A 504 -6.74 -10.53 20.91
N ALA A 505 -6.98 -10.54 22.22
CA ALA A 505 -6.92 -11.72 23.07
C ALA A 505 -8.28 -12.41 23.27
N ASP A 506 -9.39 -11.83 22.87
CA ASP A 506 -10.72 -12.44 22.86
C ASP A 506 -11.69 -11.72 21.90
N GLY A 507 -12.94 -12.17 21.88
CA GLY A 507 -13.98 -11.63 20.98
C GLY A 507 -14.31 -10.17 21.29
N ASP A 508 -14.40 -9.78 22.53
CA ASP A 508 -14.72 -8.40 22.95
C ASP A 508 -13.59 -7.44 22.59
N GLU A 509 -12.36 -7.86 22.78
CA GLU A 509 -11.19 -7.07 22.38
C GLU A 509 -11.09 -6.95 20.86
N THR A 510 -11.50 -7.98 20.11
CA THR A 510 -11.56 -7.92 18.63
C THR A 510 -12.50 -6.82 18.14
N VAL A 511 -13.64 -6.62 18.81
CA VAL A 511 -14.56 -5.51 18.47
C VAL A 511 -13.89 -4.15 18.70
N MET A 512 -13.18 -4.01 19.81
CA MET A 512 -12.50 -2.74 20.14
C MET A 512 -11.25 -2.52 19.27
N ALA A 513 -10.56 -3.59 18.87
CA ALA A 513 -9.46 -3.52 17.91
C ALA A 513 -9.94 -3.07 16.53
N TRP A 514 -11.09 -3.54 16.06
CA TRP A 514 -11.71 -3.06 14.84
C TRP A 514 -12.13 -1.59 14.90
N LYS A 515 -12.62 -1.14 16.07
CA LYS A 515 -12.89 0.29 16.28
C LYS A 515 -11.64 1.12 16.03
N LEU A 516 -10.53 0.75 16.66
CA LEU A 516 -9.25 1.43 16.45
C LEU A 516 -8.78 1.34 15.00
N ALA A 517 -8.95 0.18 14.36
CA ALA A 517 -8.49 -0.04 12.99
C ALA A 517 -9.17 0.87 11.97
N VAL A 518 -10.46 1.17 12.12
CA VAL A 518 -11.18 2.05 11.17
C VAL A 518 -11.02 3.53 11.51
N GLU A 519 -10.67 3.87 12.76
CA GLU A 519 -10.43 5.25 13.20
C GLU A 519 -8.97 5.70 13.00
N GLU A 520 -8.08 4.79 12.61
CA GLU A 520 -6.66 5.07 12.39
C GLU A 520 -6.42 5.76 11.03
N HIS A 521 -5.27 6.41 10.87
CA HIS A 521 -4.85 7.11 9.65
C HIS A 521 -3.57 6.55 9.00
N ARG A 522 -3.09 5.44 9.48
CA ARG A 522 -1.90 4.69 9.02
C ARG A 522 -2.28 3.22 8.78
N PRO A 523 -1.40 2.41 8.20
CA PRO A 523 -1.69 0.98 8.01
C PRO A 523 -1.93 0.28 9.35
N VAL A 524 -2.93 -0.60 9.37
CA VAL A 524 -3.28 -1.40 10.55
C VAL A 524 -3.19 -2.88 10.22
N ALA A 525 -2.56 -3.67 11.08
CA ALA A 525 -2.61 -5.13 11.07
C ALA A 525 -3.48 -5.65 12.21
N LEU A 526 -4.46 -6.47 11.89
CA LEU A 526 -5.25 -7.28 12.82
C LEU A 526 -4.79 -8.74 12.71
N VAL A 527 -4.09 -9.24 13.70
CA VAL A 527 -3.59 -10.63 13.75
C VAL A 527 -4.54 -11.48 14.59
N LEU A 528 -5.23 -12.42 13.94
CA LEU A 528 -6.42 -13.08 14.48
C LEU A 528 -6.27 -14.61 14.56
N SER A 529 -6.75 -15.20 15.65
CA SER A 529 -6.68 -16.65 15.88
C SER A 529 -7.59 -17.46 14.95
N ARG A 530 -7.14 -18.68 14.61
CA ARG A 530 -7.98 -19.70 13.96
C ARG A 530 -8.83 -20.45 14.97
N GLN A 531 -8.22 -20.87 16.08
CA GLN A 531 -8.86 -21.62 17.16
C GLN A 531 -9.71 -20.72 18.05
N ASN A 532 -10.67 -21.31 18.73
CA ASN A 532 -11.42 -20.61 19.76
C ASN A 532 -10.50 -20.27 20.95
N ILE A 533 -10.74 -19.11 21.52
CA ILE A 533 -10.03 -18.60 22.71
C ILE A 533 -11.05 -18.37 23.80
N LYS A 534 -10.71 -18.72 25.04
CA LYS A 534 -11.56 -18.41 26.19
C LYS A 534 -11.69 -16.90 26.37
N THR A 535 -12.91 -16.47 26.67
CA THR A 535 -13.18 -15.08 27.06
C THR A 535 -12.40 -14.76 28.33
N LEU A 536 -11.71 -13.61 28.32
CA LEU A 536 -10.88 -13.19 29.46
C LEU A 536 -11.74 -12.78 30.66
N PRO A 537 -11.23 -12.98 31.88
CA PRO A 537 -11.89 -12.48 33.10
C PRO A 537 -11.95 -10.96 33.14
N THR A 538 -12.75 -10.43 34.07
CA THR A 538 -12.90 -8.99 34.31
C THR A 538 -12.45 -8.61 35.71
N LEU A 539 -11.99 -7.37 35.87
CA LEU A 539 -11.57 -6.80 37.17
C LEU A 539 -12.74 -6.06 37.88
N GLY A 540 -13.95 -6.14 37.33
CA GLY A 540 -15.14 -5.55 37.94
C GLY A 540 -16.05 -4.79 37.01
N ALA A 541 -15.69 -4.61 35.74
CA ALA A 541 -16.53 -4.02 34.69
C ALA A 541 -17.05 -5.10 33.72
N ILE A 542 -17.86 -4.69 32.75
CA ILE A 542 -18.26 -5.55 31.63
C ILE A 542 -17.03 -5.78 30.74
N ARG A 543 -16.81 -6.99 30.25
CA ARG A 543 -15.63 -7.34 29.44
C ARG A 543 -15.37 -6.36 28.27
N ARG A 544 -16.43 -5.94 27.55
CA ARG A 544 -16.31 -4.97 26.46
C ARG A 544 -15.75 -3.61 26.92
N GLU A 545 -16.09 -3.15 28.10
CA GLU A 545 -15.58 -1.89 28.65
C GLU A 545 -14.10 -2.00 29.04
N GLU A 546 -13.70 -3.15 29.60
CA GLU A 546 -12.29 -3.41 29.88
C GLU A 546 -11.48 -3.62 28.59
N ALA A 547 -12.05 -4.29 27.58
CA ALA A 547 -11.45 -4.47 26.26
C ALA A 547 -11.14 -3.16 25.54
N ALA A 548 -11.86 -2.09 25.84
CA ALA A 548 -11.56 -0.75 25.30
C ALA A 548 -10.15 -0.24 25.69
N GLN A 549 -9.53 -0.82 26.71
CA GLN A 549 -8.14 -0.52 27.08
C GLN A 549 -7.11 -0.97 26.02
N VAL A 550 -7.52 -1.76 25.00
CA VAL A 550 -6.68 -2.06 23.83
C VAL A 550 -6.13 -0.79 23.21
N ALA A 551 -6.85 0.33 23.30
CA ALA A 551 -6.40 1.66 22.85
C ALA A 551 -5.12 2.15 23.56
N LYS A 552 -4.78 1.58 24.71
CA LYS A 552 -3.52 1.84 25.43
C LYS A 552 -2.40 0.88 25.05
N GLY A 553 -2.70 -0.10 24.20
CA GLY A 553 -1.76 -1.12 23.71
C GLY A 553 -1.46 -2.27 24.68
N GLY A 554 -1.50 -2.03 26.00
CA GLY A 554 -1.34 -3.05 27.02
C GLY A 554 -2.07 -2.69 28.31
N TYR A 555 -2.66 -3.69 28.98
CA TYR A 555 -3.43 -3.50 30.21
C TYR A 555 -3.48 -4.77 31.07
N VAL A 556 -3.86 -4.61 32.35
CA VAL A 556 -3.98 -5.70 33.31
C VAL A 556 -5.29 -6.45 33.09
N VAL A 557 -5.23 -7.75 32.92
CA VAL A 557 -6.37 -8.67 32.74
C VAL A 557 -6.76 -9.35 34.07
N MET A 558 -5.75 -9.75 34.86
CA MET A 558 -5.93 -10.33 36.17
C MET A 558 -4.93 -9.71 37.15
N ASP A 559 -5.35 -9.29 38.31
CA ASP A 559 -4.49 -8.55 39.23
C ASP A 559 -4.37 -9.22 40.60
N ALA A 560 -3.25 -8.91 41.28
CA ALA A 560 -3.00 -9.23 42.66
C ALA A 560 -2.32 -8.03 43.32
N ALA A 561 -2.68 -7.73 44.56
CA ALA A 561 -2.19 -6.57 45.30
C ALA A 561 -0.65 -6.51 45.43
N LYS A 562 -0.02 -7.67 45.57
CA LYS A 562 1.45 -7.84 45.65
C LYS A 562 1.84 -9.03 44.77
N PRO A 563 1.90 -8.89 43.45
CA PRO A 563 2.21 -10.03 42.60
C PRO A 563 3.66 -10.50 42.79
N ALA A 564 3.82 -11.81 42.93
CA ALA A 564 5.13 -12.45 42.93
C ALA A 564 5.78 -12.43 41.53
N ALA A 565 4.95 -12.45 40.51
CA ALA A 565 5.38 -12.31 39.11
C ALA A 565 4.32 -11.59 38.27
N VAL A 566 4.76 -10.98 37.14
CA VAL A 566 3.89 -10.47 36.07
C VAL A 566 4.01 -11.41 34.88
N LEU A 567 2.89 -11.94 34.42
CA LEU A 567 2.75 -12.82 33.26
C LEU A 567 2.31 -11.98 32.07
N ILE A 568 3.05 -12.01 30.96
CA ILE A 568 2.88 -11.10 29.81
C ILE A 568 2.67 -11.93 28.54
N ALA A 569 1.59 -11.65 27.81
CA ALA A 569 1.34 -12.23 26.49
C ALA A 569 0.57 -11.26 25.59
N THR A 570 0.34 -11.69 24.36
CA THR A 570 -0.52 -11.03 23.38
C THR A 570 -1.41 -12.08 22.70
N GLY A 571 -2.61 -11.71 22.28
CA GLY A 571 -3.49 -12.60 21.51
C GLY A 571 -3.88 -13.87 22.29
N SER A 572 -3.86 -15.00 21.60
CA SER A 572 -4.36 -16.29 22.12
C SER A 572 -3.63 -16.81 23.35
N GLU A 573 -2.39 -16.40 23.61
CA GLU A 573 -1.60 -16.87 24.74
C GLU A 573 -2.05 -16.24 26.08
N VAL A 574 -2.77 -15.12 26.04
CA VAL A 574 -3.26 -14.47 27.28
C VAL A 574 -4.20 -15.40 28.07
N ALA A 575 -5.10 -16.10 27.37
CA ALA A 575 -6.00 -17.08 28.01
C ALA A 575 -5.20 -18.22 28.68
N THR A 576 -4.13 -18.69 28.06
CA THR A 576 -3.23 -19.71 28.64
C THR A 576 -2.52 -19.19 29.89
N LEU A 577 -2.13 -17.91 29.92
CA LEU A 577 -1.56 -17.29 31.13
C LEU A 577 -2.60 -17.16 32.24
N VAL A 578 -3.87 -16.87 31.94
CA VAL A 578 -4.94 -16.83 32.93
C VAL A 578 -5.11 -18.20 33.58
N GLU A 579 -5.15 -19.29 32.82
CA GLU A 579 -5.22 -20.64 33.33
C GLU A 579 -4.04 -20.96 34.29
N GLY A 580 -2.83 -20.58 33.89
CA GLY A 580 -1.65 -20.74 34.74
C GLY A 580 -1.71 -19.88 36.01
N ALA A 581 -2.23 -18.67 35.92
CA ALA A 581 -2.41 -17.77 37.04
C ALA A 581 -3.41 -18.31 38.08
N GLU A 582 -4.51 -18.92 37.62
CA GLU A 582 -5.50 -19.58 38.46
C GLU A 582 -4.88 -20.77 39.26
N LEU A 583 -4.05 -21.58 38.57
CA LEU A 583 -3.31 -22.69 39.25
C LEU A 583 -2.33 -22.15 40.28
N LEU A 584 -1.57 -21.12 39.98
CA LEU A 584 -0.64 -20.47 40.91
C LEU A 584 -1.37 -19.87 42.12
N ALA A 585 -2.52 -19.21 41.89
CA ALA A 585 -3.33 -18.64 42.95
C ALA A 585 -3.86 -19.71 43.89
N ALA A 586 -4.28 -20.87 43.38
CA ALA A 586 -4.69 -22.03 44.20
C ALA A 586 -3.56 -22.58 45.11
N GLU A 587 -2.31 -22.40 44.70
CA GLU A 587 -1.10 -22.73 45.51
C GLU A 587 -0.61 -21.56 46.39
N GLY A 588 -1.36 -20.44 46.44
CA GLY A 588 -0.99 -19.27 47.26
C GLY A 588 0.12 -18.40 46.66
N ILE A 589 0.34 -18.49 45.33
CA ILE A 589 1.32 -17.67 44.60
C ILE A 589 0.53 -16.63 43.79
N PRO A 590 0.37 -15.39 44.30
CA PRO A 590 -0.36 -14.36 43.58
C PRO A 590 0.45 -13.84 42.40
N VAL A 591 -0.17 -13.73 41.24
CA VAL A 591 0.45 -13.19 40.00
C VAL A 591 -0.46 -12.19 39.33
N ARG A 592 0.13 -11.34 38.49
CA ARG A 592 -0.62 -10.41 37.61
C ARG A 592 -0.53 -10.93 36.18
N VAL A 593 -1.62 -10.91 35.44
CA VAL A 593 -1.65 -11.19 33.99
C VAL A 593 -1.85 -9.89 33.21
N VAL A 594 -0.99 -9.66 32.22
CA VAL A 594 -1.01 -8.48 31.36
C VAL A 594 -1.14 -8.91 29.91
N ASN A 595 -2.12 -8.34 29.22
CA ASN A 595 -2.25 -8.43 27.78
C ASN A 595 -1.57 -7.21 27.12
N VAL A 596 -0.70 -7.43 26.14
CA VAL A 596 -0.09 -6.36 25.33
C VAL A 596 -0.45 -6.57 23.86
N SER A 597 -1.65 -6.17 23.49
CA SER A 597 -2.20 -6.31 22.12
C SER A 597 -1.40 -5.55 21.08
N SER A 598 -0.84 -4.38 21.45
CA SER A 598 0.03 -3.54 20.61
C SER A 598 1.19 -3.01 21.46
N GLU A 599 2.39 -3.50 21.19
CA GLU A 599 3.57 -3.01 21.90
C GLU A 599 3.84 -1.53 21.58
N GLY A 600 3.62 -1.11 20.34
CA GLY A 600 3.79 0.28 19.93
C GLY A 600 2.92 1.24 20.72
N LEU A 601 1.62 1.01 20.79
CA LEU A 601 0.70 1.83 21.57
C LEU A 601 1.05 1.83 23.06
N PHE A 602 1.45 0.66 23.61
CA PHE A 602 1.85 0.57 25.00
C PHE A 602 3.11 1.37 25.31
N ARG A 603 4.10 1.35 24.42
CA ARG A 603 5.34 2.12 24.53
C ARG A 603 5.13 3.63 24.41
N ASP A 604 4.10 4.06 23.70
CA ASP A 604 3.74 5.47 23.56
C ASP A 604 2.94 6.01 24.77
N GLN A 605 2.52 5.15 25.70
CA GLN A 605 1.88 5.58 26.93
C GLN A 605 2.87 6.30 27.86
N PRO A 606 2.40 7.22 28.72
CA PRO A 606 3.24 7.79 29.77
C PRO A 606 3.92 6.71 30.60
N ARG A 607 5.16 6.96 31.02
CA ARG A 607 5.95 5.99 31.79
C ARG A 607 5.24 5.54 33.09
N SER A 608 4.52 6.44 33.75
CA SER A 608 3.70 6.12 34.93
C SER A 608 2.62 5.07 34.63
N TYR A 609 2.01 5.13 33.43
CA TYR A 609 1.08 4.09 33.01
C TYR A 609 1.79 2.77 32.74
N GLN A 610 2.89 2.79 31.99
CA GLN A 610 3.67 1.58 31.72
C GLN A 610 4.11 0.90 33.02
N GLU A 611 4.58 1.66 34.00
CA GLU A 611 5.00 1.15 35.32
C GLU A 611 3.82 0.67 36.16
N SER A 612 2.62 1.25 36.01
CA SER A 612 1.41 0.74 36.68
C SER A 612 0.99 -0.63 36.18
N VAL A 613 1.20 -0.90 34.88
CA VAL A 613 0.90 -2.18 34.23
C VAL A 613 2.05 -3.20 34.47
N LEU A 614 3.29 -2.79 34.25
CA LEU A 614 4.51 -3.58 34.36
C LEU A 614 5.43 -3.01 35.47
N PRO A 615 5.11 -3.23 36.75
CA PRO A 615 5.88 -2.65 37.85
C PRO A 615 7.34 -3.07 37.85
N ALA A 616 8.22 -2.13 38.22
CA ALA A 616 9.64 -2.38 38.34
C ALA A 616 9.94 -3.35 39.51
N GLY A 617 10.98 -4.15 39.38
CA GLY A 617 11.45 -5.05 40.46
C GLY A 617 10.62 -6.31 40.68
N VAL A 618 9.53 -6.51 39.90
CA VAL A 618 8.75 -7.76 39.94
C VAL A 618 9.26 -8.71 38.85
N ALA A 619 9.40 -9.99 39.15
CA ALA A 619 9.79 -11.03 38.20
C ALA A 619 8.81 -11.08 37.04
N ARG A 620 9.29 -11.30 35.82
CA ARG A 620 8.47 -11.31 34.62
C ARG A 620 8.58 -12.63 33.88
N TYR A 621 7.43 -13.15 33.46
CA TYR A 621 7.30 -14.32 32.61
C TYR A 621 6.54 -13.94 31.37
N GLY A 622 7.00 -14.36 30.19
CA GLY A 622 6.32 -14.14 28.93
C GLY A 622 5.93 -15.44 28.23
N MET A 623 4.82 -15.43 27.49
CA MET A 623 4.46 -16.54 26.61
C MET A 623 4.09 -15.99 25.23
N THR A 624 4.68 -16.54 24.17
CA THR A 624 4.37 -16.21 22.77
C THR A 624 4.38 -17.47 21.93
N SER A 625 3.46 -17.60 20.99
CA SER A 625 3.43 -18.69 20.01
C SER A 625 4.43 -18.53 18.87
N GLY A 626 5.21 -17.47 18.88
CA GLY A 626 6.32 -17.21 17.96
C GLY A 626 7.67 -17.18 18.68
N LEU A 627 8.65 -16.51 18.08
CA LEU A 627 10.00 -16.38 18.62
C LEU A 627 10.01 -15.63 19.95
N PRO A 628 10.84 -16.06 20.94
CA PRO A 628 10.98 -15.37 22.22
C PRO A 628 11.33 -13.88 22.12
N VAL A 629 11.95 -13.46 21.01
CA VAL A 629 12.29 -12.05 20.77
C VAL A 629 11.07 -11.13 20.76
N ASN A 630 9.88 -11.66 20.44
CA ASN A 630 8.62 -10.89 20.42
C ASN A 630 8.32 -10.19 21.75
N LEU A 631 8.70 -10.83 22.87
CA LEU A 631 8.42 -10.32 24.22
C LEU A 631 9.66 -9.85 24.97
N ARG A 632 10.86 -9.98 24.39
CA ARG A 632 12.11 -9.65 25.09
C ARG A 632 12.13 -8.21 25.60
N GLY A 633 11.62 -7.27 24.83
CA GLY A 633 11.53 -5.87 25.19
C GLY A 633 10.59 -5.57 26.38
N LEU A 634 9.58 -6.42 26.60
CA LEU A 634 8.61 -6.29 27.70
C LEU A 634 9.03 -7.09 28.95
N VAL A 635 9.54 -8.29 28.75
CA VAL A 635 9.94 -9.20 29.82
C VAL A 635 11.31 -8.82 30.42
N GLY A 636 12.22 -8.35 29.58
CA GLY A 636 13.58 -7.97 29.95
C GLY A 636 14.53 -9.18 29.99
N GLU A 637 15.82 -8.90 30.22
CA GLU A 637 16.88 -9.92 30.16
C GLU A 637 16.79 -10.99 31.26
N ASN A 638 16.36 -10.58 32.45
CA ASN A 638 16.28 -11.47 33.63
C ASN A 638 14.96 -12.24 33.73
N GLY A 639 14.03 -12.05 32.81
CA GLY A 639 12.76 -12.76 32.79
C GLY A 639 12.80 -14.01 31.91
N VAL A 640 11.84 -14.89 32.14
CA VAL A 640 11.67 -16.14 31.40
C VAL A 640 10.64 -15.93 30.27
N ILE A 641 10.92 -16.43 29.08
CA ILE A 641 9.97 -16.41 27.97
C ILE A 641 9.82 -17.84 27.43
N HIS A 642 8.59 -18.33 27.46
CA HIS A 642 8.17 -19.52 26.72
C HIS A 642 7.76 -19.12 25.31
N GLY A 643 8.44 -19.63 24.28
CA GLY A 643 8.19 -19.34 22.87
C GLY A 643 8.67 -20.49 21.99
N LEU A 644 8.41 -20.41 20.70
CA LEU A 644 8.91 -21.35 19.69
C LEU A 644 10.21 -20.82 19.09
N ASP A 645 11.24 -21.63 19.08
CA ASP A 645 12.51 -21.38 18.41
C ASP A 645 12.73 -22.30 17.18
N HIS A 646 11.70 -22.98 16.78
CA HIS A 646 11.66 -23.91 15.65
C HIS A 646 10.34 -23.79 14.89
N PHE A 647 10.30 -24.29 13.64
CA PHE A 647 9.05 -24.41 12.89
C PHE A 647 8.05 -25.33 13.59
N GLY A 648 6.75 -25.13 13.32
CA GLY A 648 5.70 -25.96 13.88
C GLY A 648 5.65 -27.39 13.29
N TRP A 649 4.57 -28.11 13.60
CA TRP A 649 4.35 -29.50 13.17
C TRP A 649 2.89 -29.71 12.72
N SER A 650 2.66 -30.64 11.82
CA SER A 650 1.32 -31.02 11.41
C SER A 650 0.69 -31.96 12.42
N ALA A 651 -0.28 -31.46 13.19
CA ALA A 651 -1.13 -32.23 14.10
C ALA A 651 -2.35 -31.38 14.53
N PRO A 652 -3.40 -31.97 15.11
CA PRO A 652 -4.46 -31.20 15.75
C PRO A 652 -3.89 -30.19 16.77
N TYR A 653 -4.37 -28.96 16.77
CA TYR A 653 -3.76 -27.87 17.57
C TYR A 653 -3.66 -28.21 19.07
N LYS A 654 -4.62 -28.96 19.64
CA LYS A 654 -4.55 -29.40 21.05
C LYS A 654 -3.38 -30.33 21.32
N VAL A 655 -3.01 -31.17 20.35
CA VAL A 655 -1.81 -32.03 20.46
C VAL A 655 -0.56 -31.16 20.42
N LEU A 656 -0.54 -30.12 19.56
CA LEU A 656 0.57 -29.18 19.51
C LEU A 656 0.68 -28.37 20.80
N ASP A 657 -0.44 -27.89 21.38
CA ASP A 657 -0.44 -27.21 22.67
C ASP A 657 0.19 -28.08 23.78
N GLU A 658 -0.18 -29.38 23.80
CA GLU A 658 0.40 -30.32 24.75
C GLU A 658 1.91 -30.55 24.53
N LYS A 659 2.29 -30.80 23.26
CA LYS A 659 3.68 -31.11 22.89
C LYS A 659 4.63 -29.93 23.07
N PHE A 660 4.14 -28.72 22.80
CA PHE A 660 4.94 -27.50 22.93
C PHE A 660 4.77 -26.82 24.28
N GLY A 661 3.94 -27.35 25.18
CA GLY A 661 3.77 -26.84 26.53
C GLY A 661 2.90 -25.58 26.65
N TYR A 662 2.02 -25.32 25.68
CA TYR A 662 1.11 -24.15 25.73
C TYR A 662 -0.16 -24.46 26.54
N ASN A 663 0.00 -24.65 27.84
CA ASN A 663 -1.09 -24.91 28.76
C ASN A 663 -0.81 -24.33 30.16
N GLY A 664 -1.85 -24.17 30.98
CA GLY A 664 -1.74 -23.56 32.30
C GLY A 664 -0.78 -24.30 33.26
N ALA A 665 -0.68 -25.61 33.13
CA ALA A 665 0.21 -26.40 33.98
C ALA A 665 1.69 -26.10 33.72
N THR A 666 2.08 -25.98 32.47
CA THR A 666 3.45 -25.56 32.08
C THR A 666 3.74 -24.14 32.56
N VAL A 667 2.81 -23.18 32.38
CA VAL A 667 2.96 -21.82 32.89
C VAL A 667 3.20 -21.83 34.39
N ALA A 668 2.39 -22.58 35.18
CA ALA A 668 2.54 -22.64 36.62
C ALA A 668 3.88 -23.24 37.03
N ALA A 669 4.33 -24.32 36.37
CA ALA A 669 5.60 -24.97 36.64
C ALA A 669 6.81 -24.06 36.36
N GLU A 670 6.81 -23.39 35.21
CA GLU A 670 7.92 -22.50 34.83
C GLU A 670 7.98 -21.25 35.70
N VAL A 671 6.83 -20.66 36.05
CA VAL A 671 6.77 -19.52 36.98
C VAL A 671 7.28 -19.92 38.36
N LYS A 672 6.89 -21.10 38.93
CA LYS A 672 7.42 -21.60 40.17
C LYS A 672 8.94 -21.76 40.10
N LYS A 673 9.45 -22.39 39.06
CA LYS A 673 10.90 -22.55 38.83
C LYS A 673 11.62 -21.18 38.76
N MET A 674 11.06 -20.20 38.04
CA MET A 674 11.59 -18.84 37.96
C MET A 674 11.66 -18.17 39.35
N LEU A 675 10.68 -18.42 40.22
CA LEU A 675 10.59 -17.88 41.58
C LEU A 675 11.41 -18.70 42.63
N GLY A 676 12.08 -19.79 42.22
CA GLY A 676 12.80 -20.67 43.13
C GLY A 676 11.90 -21.49 44.07
N LYS A 677 10.70 -21.83 43.63
CA LYS A 677 9.68 -22.56 44.38
C LYS A 677 9.43 -23.97 43.85
#